data_43defa69a32e39f2406554f7115ba3eb
#
_entry.id   43defa69a32e39f2406554f7115ba3eb
#
_cell.length_a   1.000
_cell.length_b   1.000
_cell.length_c   1.000
_cell.angle_alpha   90.00
_cell.angle_beta   90.00
_cell.angle_gamma   90.00
#
_symmetry.space_group_name_H-M   'P 1'
#
loop_
_entity.id
_entity.type
_entity.pdbx_description
1 polymer ?
#
loop_
_entity_poly.entity_id
_entity_poly.type
_entity_poly.pdbx_seq_one_letter_code
_entity_poly.pdbx_strand_id
1 'polypeptide(L)'
;MHLLWGGGTPENGVTAQEDEEAESAPTKLDPTKSITIDKGGNYEIPGGNYAGNITINLTDITETVNITIKGNIKPTSADPFIDVKNAGVVNVEMGGHEFDGTAKKHFMYIYNPTADVTVSNGMFKASSFHPFMIGSGALTVNDAEVETGTYFIVASGSSNVTVNRGRYTFSNSTGYPAIFACPGGSVTLNDVTATSTEAVLSVSNSTVVVNGGNFSTTGTKSCFVNSYANLTINKGTTTEGTFASGGASCIQNSWGRVEINGGTITSDADCTIKNRGSLRMNGGTVATSNAEGTVIDCTGNFGDTWINGGTIKGGKDGILLKDLGSSGVTLKQATFEDNTQSNIHLGEGQTINIKKTFTGTATILTDDPSRGRHITLENEDLSYQNKLKLVSVDPRYIIGYKRGDDGVEYRYLADANGNIVNAVNAKATADLGAGEQELDTATVVPENTPVTVTANLPEGAEGAEFLGWSAVRDDGKELDWTPARDDPQTITFTMPDCNVTVEALYQGGNGDIDNPSGGGSSDVVAGIAAVALTGAAVWGIYETGTGIYRVLNMPGVPMPSNRAGLATLIWEKAGCPEPQTVKSFSDIDDADLHLRQAASWMEEKGLMDDVKENEFRPYRYVTKLQTCLVWDKAKEESLIS
;
A
#
# COMPACT_ATOMS: atom_id res chain seq x y z
N MET A 1 -56.62 -45.11 10.68
CA MET A 1 -57.88 -45.32 9.98
C MET A 1 -57.52 -45.61 8.55
N HIS A 2 -57.33 -46.88 8.23
CA HIS A 2 -58.13 -47.66 7.28
C HIS A 2 -58.31 -47.00 5.92
N LEU A 3 -58.10 -47.59 4.79
CA LEU A 3 -58.01 -48.94 4.19
C LEU A 3 -57.74 -48.74 2.69
N LEU A 4 -56.82 -49.40 2.06
CA LEU A 4 -56.91 -50.69 1.34
C LEU A 4 -57.29 -50.61 -0.15
N TRP A 5 -56.43 -51.21 -0.96
CA TRP A 5 -56.63 -52.10 -2.11
C TRP A 5 -56.82 -51.52 -3.53
N GLY A 6 -56.00 -52.08 -4.39
CA GLY A 6 -56.21 -52.19 -5.82
C GLY A 6 -54.94 -52.68 -6.53
N GLY A 7 -54.85 -53.98 -6.71
CA GLY A 7 -53.75 -54.65 -7.42
C GLY A 7 -53.87 -54.50 -8.94
N GLY A 8 -52.74 -54.55 -9.60
CA GLY A 8 -52.55 -54.73 -11.02
C GLY A 8 -51.26 -55.47 -11.28
N THR A 9 -51.36 -56.51 -12.03
CA THR A 9 -50.36 -57.50 -12.43
C THR A 9 -49.21 -56.90 -13.25
N PRO A 10 -48.03 -57.56 -13.26
CA PRO A 10 -46.80 -57.01 -13.86
C PRO A 10 -46.78 -57.14 -15.39
N GLU A 11 -46.62 -56.05 -16.08
CA GLU A 11 -46.15 -56.09 -17.46
C GLU A 11 -44.63 -56.03 -17.50
N ASN A 12 -44.07 -56.87 -18.34
CA ASN A 12 -42.67 -57.03 -18.66
C ASN A 12 -41.95 -55.71 -18.89
N GLY A 13 -41.18 -55.22 -17.92
CA GLY A 13 -40.17 -54.22 -18.13
C GLY A 13 -38.97 -54.82 -18.83
N VAL A 14 -38.76 -54.44 -20.06
CA VAL A 14 -37.45 -54.60 -20.73
C VAL A 14 -36.47 -53.80 -19.89
N THR A 15 -35.59 -54.48 -19.17
CA THR A 15 -34.36 -53.89 -18.62
C THR A 15 -33.54 -53.46 -19.81
N ALA A 16 -33.47 -52.13 -20.04
CA ALA A 16 -32.36 -51.61 -20.81
C ALA A 16 -31.08 -52.03 -20.08
N GLN A 17 -30.33 -52.97 -20.63
CA GLN A 17 -28.92 -53.07 -20.36
C GLN A 17 -28.36 -51.72 -20.74
N GLU A 18 -27.92 -50.95 -19.76
CA GLU A 18 -26.87 -49.97 -20.00
C GLU A 18 -25.71 -50.78 -20.53
N ASP A 19 -25.42 -50.66 -21.83
CA ASP A 19 -24.17 -51.09 -22.40
C ASP A 19 -23.08 -50.31 -21.66
N GLU A 20 -22.45 -50.94 -20.66
CA GLU A 20 -21.13 -50.53 -20.20
C GLU A 20 -20.27 -50.61 -21.46
N GLU A 21 -19.99 -49.45 -22.06
CA GLU A 21 -18.97 -49.35 -23.11
C GLU A 21 -17.70 -49.97 -22.51
N ALA A 22 -17.33 -51.14 -22.99
CA ALA A 22 -16.13 -51.83 -22.58
C ALA A 22 -14.95 -50.89 -22.82
N GLU A 23 -14.41 -50.35 -21.76
CA GLU A 23 -13.28 -49.42 -21.81
C GLU A 23 -12.16 -50.05 -22.67
N SER A 24 -11.90 -49.46 -23.81
CA SER A 24 -10.92 -50.03 -24.74
C SER A 24 -9.54 -50.08 -24.08
N ALA A 25 -8.83 -51.17 -24.25
CA ALA A 25 -7.49 -51.32 -23.67
C ALA A 25 -6.59 -50.13 -24.09
N PRO A 26 -5.80 -49.58 -23.15
CA PRO A 26 -5.02 -48.39 -23.40
C PRO A 26 -3.99 -48.59 -24.55
N THR A 27 -3.82 -47.60 -25.39
CA THR A 27 -2.82 -47.57 -26.44
C THR A 27 -1.43 -47.38 -25.85
N LYS A 28 -0.54 -48.36 -26.03
CA LYS A 28 0.85 -48.21 -25.55
C LYS A 28 1.64 -47.31 -26.51
N LEU A 29 2.24 -46.26 -25.94
CA LEU A 29 3.10 -45.37 -26.67
C LEU A 29 4.57 -45.85 -26.60
N ASP A 30 5.32 -45.65 -27.72
CA ASP A 30 6.77 -45.87 -27.77
C ASP A 30 7.49 -44.54 -28.00
N PRO A 31 7.82 -43.80 -26.89
CA PRO A 31 8.41 -42.48 -27.01
C PRO A 31 9.92 -42.50 -27.34
N THR A 32 10.47 -43.63 -27.78
CA THR A 32 11.79 -43.64 -28.46
C THR A 32 11.78 -42.84 -29.75
N LYS A 33 10.58 -42.63 -30.34
CA LYS A 33 10.31 -41.76 -31.49
C LYS A 33 9.30 -40.69 -31.10
N SER A 34 9.34 -39.55 -31.76
CA SER A 34 8.29 -38.55 -31.60
C SER A 34 6.94 -39.08 -32.07
N ILE A 35 5.92 -38.87 -31.27
CA ILE A 35 4.54 -39.35 -31.46
C ILE A 35 3.59 -38.16 -31.42
N THR A 36 2.59 -38.18 -32.30
CA THR A 36 1.47 -37.25 -32.24
C THR A 36 0.21 -37.99 -31.82
N ILE A 37 -0.43 -37.52 -30.75
CA ILE A 37 -1.76 -37.91 -30.33
C ILE A 37 -2.75 -36.95 -30.98
N ASP A 38 -3.54 -37.42 -31.92
CA ASP A 38 -4.51 -36.66 -32.72
C ASP A 38 -5.97 -37.00 -32.39
N LYS A 39 -6.20 -37.93 -31.48
CA LYS A 39 -7.52 -38.38 -30.96
C LYS A 39 -7.53 -38.54 -29.45
N GLY A 40 -8.70 -38.39 -28.88
CA GLY A 40 -8.95 -38.75 -27.48
C GLY A 40 -8.79 -40.26 -27.24
N GLY A 41 -8.67 -40.63 -25.96
CA GLY A 41 -8.56 -42.02 -25.53
C GLY A 41 -7.58 -42.23 -24.41
N ASN A 42 -7.36 -43.53 -24.10
CA ASN A 42 -6.48 -43.95 -23.02
C ASN A 42 -5.13 -44.41 -23.56
N TYR A 43 -4.05 -43.81 -23.04
CA TYR A 43 -2.68 -44.06 -23.49
C TYR A 43 -1.79 -44.48 -22.34
N GLU A 44 -0.87 -45.39 -22.57
CA GLU A 44 0.14 -45.83 -21.59
C GLU A 44 1.56 -45.50 -22.06
N ILE A 45 2.36 -44.97 -21.14
CA ILE A 45 3.78 -44.70 -21.35
C ILE A 45 4.57 -45.61 -20.38
N PRO A 46 5.32 -46.62 -20.91
CA PRO A 46 6.19 -47.42 -20.09
C PRO A 46 7.37 -46.59 -19.54
N GLY A 47 8.03 -47.00 -18.49
CA GLY A 47 9.26 -46.36 -17.99
C GLY A 47 10.42 -46.55 -18.97
N GLY A 48 11.38 -45.62 -18.96
CA GLY A 48 12.60 -45.73 -19.75
C GLY A 48 13.29 -44.43 -20.10
N ASN A 49 14.30 -44.55 -20.98
CA ASN A 49 15.02 -43.41 -21.57
C ASN A 49 14.38 -43.05 -22.92
N TYR A 50 14.03 -41.78 -23.07
CA TYR A 50 13.24 -41.33 -24.21
C TYR A 50 13.96 -40.30 -25.07
N ALA A 51 14.02 -40.55 -26.39
CA ALA A 51 14.58 -39.62 -27.38
C ALA A 51 13.50 -38.83 -28.12
N GLY A 52 12.28 -39.37 -28.24
CA GLY A 52 11.14 -38.71 -28.86
C GLY A 52 10.28 -37.92 -27.88
N ASN A 53 9.53 -36.97 -28.39
CA ASN A 53 8.51 -36.23 -27.64
C ASN A 53 7.10 -36.72 -28.01
N ILE A 54 6.15 -36.40 -27.13
CA ILE A 54 4.71 -36.63 -27.34
C ILE A 54 4.09 -35.30 -27.64
N THR A 55 3.55 -35.09 -28.81
CA THR A 55 2.77 -33.90 -29.19
C THR A 55 1.30 -34.25 -29.11
N ILE A 56 0.53 -33.50 -28.30
CA ILE A 56 -0.93 -33.61 -28.25
C ILE A 56 -1.48 -32.54 -29.18
N ASN A 57 -2.11 -32.96 -30.28
CA ASN A 57 -2.66 -32.08 -31.30
C ASN A 57 -3.96 -32.67 -31.83
N LEU A 58 -5.03 -32.61 -31.02
CA LEU A 58 -6.31 -33.23 -31.33
C LEU A 58 -6.98 -32.59 -32.56
N THR A 59 -7.62 -33.42 -33.34
CA THR A 59 -8.49 -32.96 -34.44
C THR A 59 -9.82 -32.43 -33.85
N ASP A 60 -10.34 -33.10 -32.82
CA ASP A 60 -11.51 -32.70 -32.08
C ASP A 60 -11.10 -32.40 -30.63
N ILE A 61 -11.12 -31.14 -30.24
CA ILE A 61 -10.73 -30.71 -28.89
C ILE A 61 -11.75 -31.06 -27.81
N THR A 62 -12.92 -31.55 -28.14
CA THR A 62 -13.91 -32.06 -27.16
C THR A 62 -13.55 -33.44 -26.64
N GLU A 63 -12.64 -34.15 -27.32
CA GLU A 63 -12.16 -35.44 -26.87
C GLU A 63 -11.17 -35.29 -25.70
N THR A 64 -11.21 -36.26 -24.79
CA THR A 64 -10.29 -36.34 -23.64
C THR A 64 -9.11 -37.26 -23.90
N VAL A 65 -7.92 -36.81 -23.58
CA VAL A 65 -6.69 -37.62 -23.58
C VAL A 65 -6.34 -38.03 -22.15
N ASN A 66 -6.28 -39.32 -21.88
CA ASN A 66 -5.82 -39.86 -20.61
C ASN A 66 -4.48 -40.58 -20.82
N ILE A 67 -3.44 -40.13 -20.14
CA ILE A 67 -2.10 -40.72 -20.20
C ILE A 67 -1.76 -41.31 -18.84
N THR A 68 -1.39 -42.58 -18.82
CA THR A 68 -0.89 -43.26 -17.59
C THR A 68 0.60 -43.56 -17.76
N ILE A 69 1.43 -43.03 -16.87
CA ILE A 69 2.86 -43.34 -16.82
C ILE A 69 3.05 -44.64 -15.99
N LYS A 70 3.75 -45.60 -16.54
CA LYS A 70 3.95 -46.94 -15.90
C LYS A 70 5.38 -47.17 -15.42
N GLY A 71 6.21 -46.16 -15.40
CA GLY A 71 7.58 -46.24 -14.88
C GLY A 71 8.32 -44.91 -15.02
N ASN A 72 9.49 -44.82 -14.44
CA ASN A 72 10.28 -43.58 -14.45
C ASN A 72 10.65 -43.14 -15.85
N ILE A 73 10.59 -41.86 -16.11
CA ILE A 73 10.85 -41.23 -17.41
C ILE A 73 12.15 -40.45 -17.34
N LYS A 74 13.05 -40.72 -18.28
CA LYS A 74 14.29 -39.97 -18.46
C LYS A 74 14.44 -39.52 -19.92
N PRO A 75 14.10 -38.25 -20.24
CA PRO A 75 14.31 -37.74 -21.60
C PRO A 75 15.81 -37.62 -21.94
N THR A 76 16.21 -38.07 -23.11
CA THR A 76 17.59 -37.98 -23.60
C THR A 76 17.76 -36.86 -24.63
N SER A 77 16.80 -36.71 -25.55
CA SER A 77 16.81 -35.66 -26.57
C SER A 77 15.48 -34.89 -26.69
N ALA A 78 14.36 -35.50 -26.30
CA ALA A 78 13.07 -34.83 -26.30
C ALA A 78 13.05 -33.60 -25.40
N ASP A 79 12.52 -32.46 -25.90
CA ASP A 79 12.34 -31.24 -25.15
C ASP A 79 11.29 -30.33 -25.82
N PRO A 80 10.10 -30.13 -25.21
CA PRO A 80 9.61 -30.80 -23.99
C PRO A 80 9.32 -32.30 -24.22
N PHE A 81 9.13 -33.05 -23.13
CA PHE A 81 8.70 -34.44 -23.23
C PHE A 81 7.25 -34.55 -23.72
N ILE A 82 6.34 -33.70 -23.18
CA ILE A 82 4.97 -33.55 -23.68
C ILE A 82 4.75 -32.11 -24.16
N ASP A 83 4.28 -31.95 -25.40
CA ASP A 83 3.97 -30.67 -26.02
C ASP A 83 2.47 -30.60 -26.36
N VAL A 84 1.72 -29.77 -25.63
CA VAL A 84 0.27 -29.60 -25.80
C VAL A 84 0.00 -28.43 -26.73
N LYS A 85 -0.26 -28.73 -28.01
CA LYS A 85 -0.50 -27.76 -29.09
C LYS A 85 -1.97 -27.45 -29.32
N ASN A 86 -2.80 -28.50 -29.36
CA ASN A 86 -4.24 -28.37 -29.55
C ASN A 86 -4.95 -29.48 -28.75
N ALA A 87 -5.64 -29.11 -27.69
CA ALA A 87 -6.35 -30.04 -26.84
C ALA A 87 -7.44 -29.31 -26.04
N GLY A 88 -8.46 -30.07 -25.60
CA GLY A 88 -9.32 -29.71 -24.50
C GLY A 88 -8.77 -30.32 -23.21
N VAL A 89 -9.37 -31.42 -22.75
CA VAL A 89 -8.98 -32.07 -21.50
C VAL A 89 -7.85 -33.07 -21.71
N VAL A 90 -6.78 -32.92 -20.90
CA VAL A 90 -5.64 -33.85 -20.88
C VAL A 90 -5.35 -34.24 -19.44
N ASN A 91 -5.45 -35.53 -19.13
CA ASN A 91 -5.15 -36.08 -17.81
C ASN A 91 -3.87 -36.91 -17.88
N VAL A 92 -2.92 -36.64 -17.01
CA VAL A 92 -1.67 -37.40 -16.90
C VAL A 92 -1.55 -37.95 -15.47
N GLU A 93 -1.68 -39.25 -15.34
CA GLU A 93 -1.47 -39.97 -14.07
C GLU A 93 -0.03 -40.50 -14.06
N MET A 94 0.77 -39.99 -13.13
CA MET A 94 2.18 -40.36 -12.98
C MET A 94 2.37 -41.61 -12.14
N GLY A 95 1.40 -42.01 -11.31
CA GLY A 95 1.43 -43.23 -10.48
C GLY A 95 2.61 -43.30 -9.51
N GLY A 96 3.11 -42.19 -9.03
CA GLY A 96 4.30 -42.11 -8.17
C GLY A 96 5.63 -42.27 -8.91
N HIS A 97 5.61 -42.26 -10.25
CA HIS A 97 6.83 -42.37 -11.04
C HIS A 97 7.55 -41.02 -11.23
N GLU A 98 8.86 -41.14 -11.45
CA GLU A 98 9.76 -39.99 -11.57
C GLU A 98 9.93 -39.53 -13.00
N PHE A 99 9.91 -38.20 -13.19
CA PHE A 99 10.46 -37.52 -14.36
C PHE A 99 11.83 -36.94 -14.01
N ASP A 100 12.91 -37.50 -14.61
CA ASP A 100 14.29 -37.02 -14.46
C ASP A 100 14.62 -35.96 -15.53
N GLY A 101 14.34 -34.70 -15.24
CA GLY A 101 14.66 -33.54 -16.05
C GLY A 101 16.08 -32.97 -15.87
N THR A 102 16.96 -33.67 -15.13
CA THR A 102 18.31 -33.18 -14.79
C THR A 102 19.21 -32.96 -16.01
N ALA A 103 18.93 -33.63 -17.15
CA ALA A 103 19.59 -33.45 -18.42
C ALA A 103 19.12 -32.21 -19.20
N LYS A 104 18.58 -31.19 -18.52
CA LYS A 104 18.07 -29.93 -19.10
C LYS A 104 16.85 -30.16 -19.99
N LYS A 105 15.83 -30.80 -19.45
CA LYS A 105 14.60 -31.15 -20.17
C LYS A 105 13.37 -30.69 -19.41
N HIS A 106 12.40 -30.18 -20.16
CA HIS A 106 11.08 -29.85 -19.67
C HIS A 106 10.18 -31.09 -19.72
N PHE A 107 9.29 -31.20 -18.70
CA PHE A 107 8.26 -32.21 -18.74
C PHE A 107 7.15 -31.83 -19.72
N MET A 108 6.60 -30.62 -19.59
CA MET A 108 5.44 -30.24 -20.37
C MET A 108 5.46 -28.75 -20.77
N TYR A 109 5.07 -28.50 -22.04
CA TYR A 109 4.72 -27.17 -22.54
C TYR A 109 3.22 -27.10 -22.82
N ILE A 110 2.58 -25.98 -22.39
CA ILE A 110 1.17 -25.71 -22.63
C ILE A 110 1.05 -24.27 -23.17
N TYR A 111 0.76 -24.14 -24.45
CA TYR A 111 0.57 -22.85 -25.13
C TYR A 111 -0.76 -22.79 -25.89
N ASN A 112 -1.76 -23.52 -25.42
CA ASN A 112 -3.06 -23.59 -26.04
C ASN A 112 -4.12 -23.07 -25.05
N PRO A 113 -4.90 -22.01 -25.40
CA PRO A 113 -5.89 -21.40 -24.50
C PRO A 113 -7.08 -22.32 -24.18
N THR A 114 -7.34 -23.37 -24.98
CA THR A 114 -8.42 -24.33 -24.71
C THR A 114 -7.96 -25.54 -23.91
N ALA A 115 -6.64 -25.71 -23.70
CA ALA A 115 -6.13 -26.86 -22.97
C ALA A 115 -6.44 -26.74 -21.47
N ASP A 116 -6.99 -27.81 -20.91
CA ASP A 116 -7.19 -28.04 -19.48
C ASP A 116 -6.44 -29.32 -19.10
N VAL A 117 -5.25 -29.13 -18.55
CA VAL A 117 -4.31 -30.22 -18.27
C VAL A 117 -4.27 -30.53 -16.79
N THR A 118 -4.45 -31.78 -16.42
CA THR A 118 -4.26 -32.26 -15.06
C THR A 118 -3.11 -33.27 -15.00
N VAL A 119 -2.16 -33.04 -14.08
CA VAL A 119 -1.05 -33.96 -13.80
C VAL A 119 -1.10 -34.37 -12.34
N SER A 120 -1.12 -35.67 -12.06
CA SER A 120 -1.29 -36.20 -10.71
C SER A 120 -0.20 -37.19 -10.31
N ASN A 121 0.13 -37.19 -9.01
CA ASN A 121 0.97 -38.19 -8.35
C ASN A 121 2.36 -38.37 -8.98
N GLY A 122 2.99 -37.26 -9.41
CA GLY A 122 4.29 -37.29 -10.07
C GLY A 122 5.45 -36.93 -9.16
N MET A 123 6.62 -37.52 -9.44
CA MET A 123 7.89 -37.09 -8.87
C MET A 123 8.69 -36.36 -9.94
N PHE A 124 9.19 -35.16 -9.62
CA PHE A 124 9.90 -34.33 -10.61
C PHE A 124 11.27 -33.95 -10.08
N LYS A 125 12.32 -34.27 -10.86
CA LYS A 125 13.69 -33.80 -10.63
C LYS A 125 14.14 -32.90 -11.76
N ALA A 126 14.64 -31.72 -11.42
CA ALA A 126 15.13 -30.75 -12.40
C ALA A 126 16.34 -29.99 -11.85
N SER A 127 17.29 -29.61 -12.69
CA SER A 127 18.47 -28.86 -12.27
C SER A 127 18.61 -27.48 -12.92
N SER A 128 18.21 -27.33 -14.19
CA SER A 128 18.46 -26.10 -14.96
C SER A 128 17.31 -25.68 -15.87
N PHE A 129 16.34 -26.57 -16.14
CA PHE A 129 15.16 -26.29 -16.95
C PHE A 129 13.91 -26.60 -16.14
N HIS A 130 12.85 -25.83 -16.38
CA HIS A 130 11.62 -25.89 -15.63
C HIS A 130 10.78 -27.10 -16.05
N PRO A 131 10.30 -27.96 -15.15
CA PRO A 131 9.40 -29.03 -15.53
C PRO A 131 8.19 -28.57 -16.36
N PHE A 132 7.57 -27.47 -15.97
CA PHE A 132 6.39 -26.92 -16.65
C PHE A 132 6.58 -25.50 -17.14
N MET A 133 6.23 -25.28 -18.40
CA MET A 133 6.11 -23.94 -19.00
C MET A 133 4.71 -23.74 -19.57
N ILE A 134 4.02 -22.69 -19.13
CA ILE A 134 2.64 -22.42 -19.48
C ILE A 134 2.51 -20.98 -19.94
N GLY A 135 2.14 -20.79 -21.20
CA GLY A 135 1.88 -19.46 -21.78
C GLY A 135 0.40 -19.15 -21.91
N SER A 136 -0.44 -20.18 -22.01
CA SER A 136 -1.91 -20.07 -22.07
C SER A 136 -2.55 -21.41 -21.72
N GLY A 137 -3.86 -21.41 -21.40
CA GLY A 137 -4.59 -22.59 -20.96
C GLY A 137 -4.47 -22.84 -19.46
N ALA A 138 -4.98 -23.97 -19.01
CA ALA A 138 -5.01 -24.36 -17.60
C ALA A 138 -4.08 -25.55 -17.31
N LEU A 139 -3.44 -25.52 -16.13
CA LEU A 139 -2.71 -26.65 -15.57
C LEU A 139 -3.13 -26.87 -14.13
N THR A 140 -3.55 -28.09 -13.81
CA THR A 140 -3.73 -28.55 -12.43
C THR A 140 -2.67 -29.60 -12.10
N VAL A 141 -1.93 -29.40 -11.00
CA VAL A 141 -0.97 -30.37 -10.48
C VAL A 141 -1.45 -30.87 -9.13
N ASN A 142 -1.63 -32.17 -8.99
CA ASN A 142 -2.09 -32.80 -7.77
C ASN A 142 -1.00 -33.68 -7.14
N ASP A 143 -0.78 -33.52 -5.83
CA ASP A 143 0.04 -34.41 -5.01
C ASP A 143 1.43 -34.71 -5.58
N ALA A 144 2.12 -33.69 -6.13
CA ALA A 144 3.45 -33.86 -6.70
C ALA A 144 4.54 -33.83 -5.62
N GLU A 145 5.59 -34.65 -5.82
CA GLU A 145 6.87 -34.51 -5.11
C GLU A 145 7.90 -33.89 -6.05
N VAL A 146 8.54 -32.80 -5.62
CA VAL A 146 9.43 -32.01 -6.47
C VAL A 146 10.76 -31.75 -5.78
N GLU A 147 11.84 -32.08 -6.47
CA GLU A 147 13.20 -31.70 -6.13
C GLU A 147 13.79 -30.92 -7.29
N THR A 148 14.01 -29.63 -7.12
CA THR A 148 14.45 -28.76 -8.23
C THR A 148 15.53 -27.76 -7.82
N GLY A 149 16.43 -27.48 -8.76
CA GLY A 149 17.38 -26.37 -8.69
C GLY A 149 16.93 -25.15 -9.52
N THR A 150 15.69 -25.14 -10.04
CA THR A 150 15.12 -24.11 -10.90
C THR A 150 13.63 -23.94 -10.61
N TYR A 151 12.93 -23.08 -11.33
CA TYR A 151 11.47 -23.02 -11.21
C TYR A 151 10.85 -24.40 -11.48
N PHE A 152 9.86 -24.77 -10.71
CA PHE A 152 9.03 -25.94 -11.03
C PHE A 152 8.02 -25.59 -12.10
N ILE A 153 7.32 -24.48 -11.93
CA ILE A 153 6.33 -23.96 -12.88
C ILE A 153 6.67 -22.52 -13.24
N VAL A 154 6.66 -22.22 -14.52
CA VAL A 154 6.66 -20.86 -15.06
C VAL A 154 5.31 -20.62 -15.73
N ALA A 155 4.48 -19.78 -15.11
CA ALA A 155 3.17 -19.37 -15.59
C ALA A 155 3.24 -17.96 -16.16
N SER A 156 2.88 -17.78 -17.43
CA SER A 156 2.94 -16.51 -18.13
C SER A 156 1.70 -16.25 -19.00
N GLY A 157 1.56 -15.06 -19.52
CA GLY A 157 0.46 -14.73 -20.45
C GLY A 157 -0.92 -14.89 -19.81
N SER A 158 -1.81 -15.62 -20.47
CA SER A 158 -3.17 -15.92 -20.01
C SER A 158 -3.31 -17.29 -19.36
N SER A 159 -2.23 -17.82 -18.78
CA SER A 159 -2.24 -19.13 -18.12
C SER A 159 -2.99 -19.11 -16.79
N ASN A 160 -3.60 -20.25 -16.45
CA ASN A 160 -4.23 -20.49 -15.17
C ASN A 160 -3.66 -21.77 -14.55
N VAL A 161 -2.98 -21.65 -13.42
CA VAL A 161 -2.31 -22.78 -12.76
C VAL A 161 -2.92 -23.03 -11.39
N THR A 162 -3.25 -24.29 -11.12
CA THR A 162 -3.67 -24.75 -9.79
C THR A 162 -2.72 -25.85 -9.31
N VAL A 163 -2.20 -25.71 -8.11
CA VAL A 163 -1.36 -26.73 -7.47
C VAL A 163 -2.04 -27.15 -6.18
N ASN A 164 -2.41 -28.42 -6.12
CA ASN A 164 -3.09 -28.99 -4.97
C ASN A 164 -2.14 -29.94 -4.23
N ARG A 165 -1.83 -29.59 -2.99
CA ARG A 165 -0.98 -30.39 -2.10
C ARG A 165 0.42 -30.67 -2.68
N GLY A 166 1.09 -31.69 -2.15
CA GLY A 166 2.42 -32.07 -2.61
C GLY A 166 3.56 -31.44 -1.81
N ARG A 167 4.76 -31.92 -2.10
CA ARG A 167 6.01 -31.48 -1.46
C ARG A 167 6.97 -30.92 -2.49
N TYR A 168 7.43 -29.72 -2.27
CA TYR A 168 8.27 -28.98 -3.21
C TYR A 168 9.56 -28.54 -2.50
N THR A 169 10.69 -29.08 -2.95
CA THR A 169 12.01 -28.78 -2.39
C THR A 169 12.87 -28.09 -3.44
N PHE A 170 13.36 -26.92 -3.10
CA PHE A 170 14.25 -26.15 -3.93
C PHE A 170 15.60 -25.99 -3.27
N SER A 171 16.65 -26.50 -3.93
CA SER A 171 18.03 -26.40 -3.48
C SER A 171 18.89 -25.89 -4.60
N ASN A 172 19.26 -24.58 -4.58
CA ASN A 172 19.94 -23.98 -5.72
C ASN A 172 21.25 -23.29 -5.41
N SER A 173 22.15 -23.46 -6.41
CA SER A 173 23.34 -22.65 -6.60
C SER A 173 23.32 -21.82 -7.92
N THR A 174 22.25 -21.82 -8.72
CA THR A 174 22.24 -21.31 -10.10
C THR A 174 21.54 -19.97 -10.28
N GLY A 175 21.05 -19.33 -9.20
CA GLY A 175 20.55 -17.95 -9.25
C GLY A 175 19.05 -17.80 -9.64
N TYR A 176 18.28 -18.87 -9.74
CA TYR A 176 16.83 -18.76 -9.94
C TYR A 176 16.12 -18.46 -8.61
N PRO A 177 15.24 -17.45 -8.57
CA PRO A 177 14.77 -16.89 -7.29
C PRO A 177 13.57 -17.59 -6.67
N ALA A 178 12.92 -18.59 -7.30
CA ALA A 178 11.68 -19.16 -6.78
C ALA A 178 11.34 -20.55 -7.31
N ILE A 179 10.53 -21.31 -6.55
CA ILE A 179 9.93 -22.56 -7.03
C ILE A 179 8.85 -22.26 -8.07
N PHE A 180 8.00 -21.29 -7.78
CA PHE A 180 6.93 -20.84 -8.66
C PHE A 180 7.24 -19.44 -9.19
N ALA A 181 7.31 -19.29 -10.49
CA ALA A 181 7.43 -18.01 -11.17
C ALA A 181 6.13 -17.69 -11.91
N CYS A 182 5.58 -16.50 -11.67
CA CYS A 182 4.36 -16.05 -12.32
C CYS A 182 4.58 -14.63 -12.88
N PRO A 183 5.21 -14.50 -14.05
CA PRO A 183 5.37 -13.21 -14.73
C PRO A 183 4.13 -12.78 -15.53
N GLY A 184 2.97 -13.28 -15.20
CA GLY A 184 1.66 -13.05 -15.82
C GLY A 184 0.73 -14.22 -15.49
N GLY A 185 -0.54 -14.17 -15.91
CA GLY A 185 -1.51 -15.22 -15.65
C GLY A 185 -1.98 -15.29 -14.18
N SER A 186 -2.46 -16.47 -13.78
CA SER A 186 -2.90 -16.73 -12.41
C SER A 186 -2.34 -18.04 -11.87
N VAL A 187 -2.06 -18.05 -10.55
CA VAL A 187 -1.62 -19.25 -9.82
C VAL A 187 -2.42 -19.39 -8.54
N THR A 188 -2.95 -20.58 -8.30
CA THR A 188 -3.60 -20.98 -7.04
C THR A 188 -2.83 -22.14 -6.39
N LEU A 189 -2.40 -21.96 -5.15
CA LEU A 189 -1.70 -22.99 -4.36
C LEU A 189 -2.59 -23.41 -3.20
N ASN A 190 -2.97 -24.69 -3.15
CA ASN A 190 -3.86 -25.24 -2.14
C ASN A 190 -3.13 -26.24 -1.26
N ASP A 191 -2.95 -25.92 0.03
CA ASP A 191 -2.32 -26.77 1.06
C ASP A 191 -0.96 -27.37 0.63
N VAL A 192 -0.16 -26.57 -0.07
CA VAL A 192 1.17 -26.96 -0.58
C VAL A 192 2.21 -26.92 0.53
N THR A 193 3.14 -27.88 0.54
CA THR A 193 4.36 -27.81 1.36
C THR A 193 5.57 -27.49 0.49
N ALA A 194 6.20 -26.32 0.72
CA ALA A 194 7.32 -25.87 -0.09
C ALA A 194 8.48 -25.36 0.79
N THR A 195 9.69 -25.85 0.50
CA THR A 195 10.92 -25.42 1.17
C THR A 195 11.94 -24.98 0.13
N SER A 196 12.58 -23.82 0.35
CA SER A 196 13.52 -23.25 -0.59
C SER A 196 14.75 -22.69 0.13
N THR A 197 15.91 -22.70 -0.55
CA THR A 197 17.08 -21.91 -0.17
C THR A 197 17.03 -20.49 -0.76
N GLU A 198 16.11 -20.24 -1.69
CA GLU A 198 15.79 -18.95 -2.31
C GLU A 198 14.32 -18.59 -2.02
N ALA A 199 13.69 -17.71 -2.80
CA ALA A 199 12.26 -17.47 -2.66
C ALA A 199 11.44 -18.70 -3.04
N VAL A 200 10.28 -18.88 -2.42
CA VAL A 200 9.33 -19.91 -2.85
C VAL A 200 8.47 -19.42 -3.99
N LEU A 201 8.00 -18.19 -3.92
CA LEU A 201 7.10 -17.58 -4.89
C LEU A 201 7.66 -16.22 -5.35
N SER A 202 7.79 -16.05 -6.66
CA SER A 202 8.12 -14.77 -7.28
C SER A 202 7.03 -14.39 -8.29
N VAL A 203 6.35 -13.28 -8.05
CA VAL A 203 5.18 -12.86 -8.83
C VAL A 203 5.33 -11.43 -9.34
N SER A 204 4.92 -11.24 -10.59
CA SER A 204 4.87 -9.90 -11.20
C SER A 204 3.72 -9.83 -12.21
N ASN A 205 2.99 -8.71 -12.21
CA ASN A 205 1.85 -8.46 -13.12
C ASN A 205 0.86 -9.65 -13.22
N SER A 206 0.57 -10.29 -12.09
CA SER A 206 -0.19 -11.54 -12.05
C SER A 206 -1.16 -11.56 -10.87
N THR A 207 -2.00 -12.59 -10.80
CA THR A 207 -2.86 -12.86 -9.65
C THR A 207 -2.48 -14.19 -9.02
N VAL A 208 -2.17 -14.18 -7.73
CA VAL A 208 -1.80 -15.39 -6.99
C VAL A 208 -2.64 -15.53 -5.74
N VAL A 209 -3.16 -16.73 -5.53
CA VAL A 209 -3.92 -17.12 -4.34
C VAL A 209 -3.21 -18.29 -3.67
N VAL A 210 -2.94 -18.15 -2.38
CA VAL A 210 -2.35 -19.20 -1.54
C VAL A 210 -3.36 -19.58 -0.47
N ASN A 211 -3.86 -20.78 -0.52
CA ASN A 211 -4.86 -21.32 0.40
C ASN A 211 -4.20 -22.33 1.34
N GLY A 212 -3.70 -21.85 2.48
CA GLY A 212 -3.02 -22.69 3.47
C GLY A 212 -1.66 -23.22 2.99
N GLY A 213 -1.23 -24.34 3.55
CA GLY A 213 0.05 -24.97 3.26
C GLY A 213 1.20 -24.51 4.16
N ASN A 214 2.39 -25.07 3.94
CA ASN A 214 3.59 -24.74 4.70
C ASN A 214 4.69 -24.30 3.76
N PHE A 215 5.09 -23.05 3.88
CA PHE A 215 6.09 -22.42 3.01
C PHE A 215 7.25 -21.93 3.86
N SER A 216 8.47 -22.31 3.50
CA SER A 216 9.66 -21.89 4.24
C SER A 216 10.84 -21.60 3.33
N THR A 217 11.65 -20.59 3.73
CA THR A 217 12.96 -20.36 3.16
C THR A 217 14.02 -20.43 4.24
N THR A 218 15.19 -20.93 3.90
CA THR A 218 16.37 -20.99 4.79
C THR A 218 17.50 -20.07 4.35
N GLY A 219 17.33 -19.40 3.21
CA GLY A 219 18.30 -18.49 2.61
C GLY A 219 18.04 -17.02 2.95
N THR A 220 18.71 -16.13 2.22
CA THR A 220 18.64 -14.68 2.41
C THR A 220 17.56 -13.99 1.57
N LYS A 221 16.65 -14.75 0.97
CA LYS A 221 15.55 -14.23 0.16
C LYS A 221 14.21 -14.37 0.88
N SER A 222 13.30 -13.46 0.56
CA SER A 222 11.93 -13.51 1.07
C SER A 222 11.19 -14.74 0.56
N CYS A 223 10.37 -15.33 1.41
CA CYS A 223 9.52 -16.46 1.01
C CYS A 223 8.62 -16.08 -0.16
N PHE A 224 7.98 -14.93 -0.07
CA PHE A 224 7.14 -14.37 -1.13
C PHE A 224 7.68 -13.02 -1.61
N VAL A 225 7.97 -12.92 -2.90
CA VAL A 225 8.38 -11.67 -3.57
C VAL A 225 7.24 -11.25 -4.50
N ASN A 226 6.58 -10.14 -4.16
CA ASN A 226 5.48 -9.56 -4.91
C ASN A 226 5.91 -8.24 -5.56
N SER A 227 5.82 -8.16 -6.88
CA SER A 227 6.14 -6.98 -7.67
C SER A 227 5.00 -6.67 -8.64
N TYR A 228 4.26 -5.57 -8.42
CA TYR A 228 3.12 -5.16 -9.26
C TYR A 228 2.03 -6.24 -9.44
N ALA A 229 1.91 -7.21 -8.55
CA ALA A 229 0.96 -8.30 -8.63
C ALA A 229 -0.04 -8.29 -7.47
N ASN A 230 -1.12 -9.06 -7.61
CA ASN A 230 -2.08 -9.29 -6.53
C ASN A 230 -1.78 -10.64 -5.86
N LEU A 231 -1.33 -10.63 -4.62
CA LEU A 231 -1.10 -11.81 -3.79
C LEU A 231 -2.15 -11.87 -2.69
N THR A 232 -2.92 -12.96 -2.65
CA THR A 232 -3.89 -13.24 -1.58
C THR A 232 -3.44 -14.47 -0.80
N ILE A 233 -3.36 -14.37 0.51
CA ILE A 233 -3.02 -15.46 1.44
C ILE A 233 -4.23 -15.75 2.30
N ASN A 234 -4.76 -16.95 2.18
CA ASN A 234 -5.92 -17.45 2.90
C ASN A 234 -5.52 -18.58 3.86
N LYS A 235 -6.37 -18.83 4.85
CA LYS A 235 -6.41 -20.10 5.55
C LYS A 235 -6.75 -21.20 4.56
N GLY A 236 -6.06 -22.33 4.64
CA GLY A 236 -6.33 -23.52 3.83
C GLY A 236 -7.53 -24.31 4.31
N THR A 237 -7.86 -25.35 3.57
CA THR A 237 -8.94 -26.29 3.93
C THR A 237 -8.49 -27.33 4.94
N THR A 238 -7.21 -27.70 4.90
CA THR A 238 -6.60 -28.74 5.77
C THR A 238 -5.58 -28.15 6.74
N THR A 239 -5.02 -26.99 6.47
CA THR A 239 -4.05 -26.31 7.31
C THR A 239 -4.39 -24.82 7.50
N GLU A 240 -3.98 -24.25 8.65
CA GLU A 240 -4.06 -22.79 8.85
C GLU A 240 -3.11 -22.01 7.94
N GLY A 241 -2.09 -22.67 7.39
CA GLY A 241 -1.00 -22.08 6.64
C GLY A 241 0.11 -21.53 7.51
N THR A 242 1.34 -21.96 7.24
CA THR A 242 2.55 -21.45 7.89
C THR A 242 3.50 -20.94 6.83
N PHE A 243 3.94 -19.69 6.99
CA PHE A 243 4.83 -19.00 6.06
C PHE A 243 6.01 -18.47 6.84
N ALA A 244 7.20 -19.02 6.59
CA ALA A 244 8.38 -18.71 7.38
C ALA A 244 9.57 -18.34 6.50
N SER A 245 10.37 -17.38 6.95
CA SER A 245 11.62 -17.02 6.31
C SER A 245 12.73 -16.89 7.34
N GLY A 246 13.89 -17.49 7.04
CA GLY A 246 15.13 -17.29 7.78
C GLY A 246 16.01 -16.29 7.08
N GLY A 247 16.43 -15.23 7.78
CA GLY A 247 17.39 -14.24 7.26
C GLY A 247 16.85 -13.19 6.28
N ALA A 248 15.55 -13.21 5.92
CA ALA A 248 14.90 -12.17 5.12
C ALA A 248 13.45 -11.97 5.54
N SER A 249 12.82 -10.87 5.13
CA SER A 249 11.37 -10.69 5.32
C SER A 249 10.61 -11.86 4.70
N CYS A 250 9.58 -12.37 5.39
CA CYS A 250 8.77 -13.44 4.80
C CYS A 250 8.04 -12.96 3.54
N ILE A 251 7.48 -11.75 3.59
CA ILE A 251 6.85 -11.11 2.43
C ILE A 251 7.59 -9.82 2.09
N GLN A 252 8.07 -9.71 0.85
CA GLN A 252 8.54 -8.47 0.26
C GLN A 252 7.52 -8.00 -0.79
N ASN A 253 6.79 -6.93 -0.48
CA ASN A 253 5.82 -6.31 -1.38
C ASN A 253 6.39 -5.02 -1.97
N SER A 254 6.64 -5.03 -3.27
CA SER A 254 7.14 -3.87 -4.01
C SER A 254 6.10 -3.46 -5.05
N TRP A 255 5.34 -2.38 -4.78
CA TRP A 255 4.32 -1.80 -5.67
C TRP A 255 3.09 -2.70 -5.97
N GLY A 256 3.04 -3.90 -5.40
CA GLY A 256 1.92 -4.82 -5.57
C GLY A 256 0.87 -4.67 -4.48
N ARG A 257 -0.18 -5.50 -4.59
CA ARG A 257 -1.19 -5.66 -3.54
C ARG A 257 -1.00 -6.99 -2.82
N VAL A 258 -0.94 -6.95 -1.51
CA VAL A 258 -0.96 -8.15 -0.66
C VAL A 258 -2.22 -8.13 0.20
N GLU A 259 -2.96 -9.23 0.22
CA GLU A 259 -4.12 -9.44 1.07
C GLU A 259 -3.91 -10.69 1.93
N ILE A 260 -4.00 -10.54 3.26
CA ILE A 260 -3.79 -11.61 4.23
C ILE A 260 -5.12 -11.84 4.95
N ASN A 261 -5.74 -12.98 4.69
CA ASN A 261 -7.01 -13.39 5.27
C ASN A 261 -6.85 -14.45 6.37
N GLY A 262 -5.66 -15.04 6.50
CA GLY A 262 -5.37 -16.08 7.50
C GLY A 262 -3.93 -16.57 7.45
N GLY A 263 -3.64 -17.60 8.22
CA GLY A 263 -2.32 -18.23 8.34
C GLY A 263 -1.39 -17.54 9.34
N THR A 264 -0.22 -18.11 9.52
CA THR A 264 0.85 -17.58 10.39
C THR A 264 2.06 -17.24 9.53
N ILE A 265 2.47 -15.99 9.54
CA ILE A 265 3.57 -15.43 8.75
C ILE A 265 4.68 -15.04 9.72
N THR A 266 5.85 -15.61 9.55
CA THR A 266 6.98 -15.43 10.48
C THR A 266 8.29 -15.13 9.76
N SER A 267 9.18 -14.41 10.44
CA SER A 267 10.57 -14.21 10.02
C SER A 267 11.46 -14.04 11.25
N ASP A 268 12.75 -14.36 11.11
CA ASP A 268 13.81 -14.01 12.05
C ASP A 268 14.66 -12.82 11.58
N ALA A 269 14.31 -12.22 10.45
CA ALA A 269 14.97 -11.05 9.89
C ALA A 269 14.57 -9.73 10.59
N ASP A 270 15.13 -8.63 10.10
CA ASP A 270 14.84 -7.28 10.62
C ASP A 270 13.36 -6.87 10.48
N CYS A 271 12.62 -7.48 9.55
CA CYS A 271 11.17 -7.33 9.48
C CYS A 271 10.51 -8.57 8.86
N THR A 272 9.26 -8.84 9.27
CA THR A 272 8.50 -9.99 8.74
C THR A 272 7.81 -9.64 7.43
N ILE A 273 7.16 -8.49 7.35
CA ILE A 273 6.58 -7.97 6.11
C ILE A 273 7.26 -6.63 5.79
N LYS A 274 7.91 -6.56 4.64
CA LYS A 274 8.41 -5.32 4.06
C LYS A 274 7.41 -4.84 3.01
N ASN A 275 6.61 -3.83 3.38
CA ASN A 275 5.53 -3.35 2.54
C ASN A 275 5.86 -1.98 1.93
N ARG A 276 5.95 -1.93 0.59
CA ARG A 276 6.06 -0.71 -0.21
C ARG A 276 4.97 -0.58 -1.27
N GLY A 277 3.95 -1.41 -1.17
CA GLY A 277 2.73 -1.38 -1.98
C GLY A 277 1.50 -1.40 -1.08
N SER A 278 0.36 -1.80 -1.61
CA SER A 278 -0.85 -1.93 -0.80
C SER A 278 -0.84 -3.20 0.02
N LEU A 279 -1.18 -3.09 1.31
CA LEU A 279 -1.35 -4.23 2.22
C LEU A 279 -2.74 -4.19 2.87
N ARG A 280 -3.43 -5.30 2.84
CA ARG A 280 -4.67 -5.50 3.59
C ARG A 280 -4.56 -6.76 4.45
N MET A 281 -4.58 -6.60 5.76
CA MET A 281 -4.62 -7.71 6.71
C MET A 281 -6.03 -7.82 7.28
N ASN A 282 -6.74 -8.88 6.94
CA ASN A 282 -8.10 -9.15 7.40
C ASN A 282 -8.13 -10.18 8.55
N GLY A 283 -7.03 -10.91 8.74
CA GLY A 283 -6.90 -11.96 9.76
C GLY A 283 -5.50 -12.57 9.76
N GLY A 284 -5.34 -13.68 10.46
CA GLY A 284 -4.07 -14.39 10.60
C GLY A 284 -3.15 -13.79 11.66
N THR A 285 -1.94 -14.32 11.72
CA THR A 285 -0.88 -13.87 12.64
C THR A 285 0.36 -13.49 11.84
N VAL A 286 0.86 -12.28 12.08
CA VAL A 286 2.17 -11.84 11.58
C VAL A 286 3.09 -11.67 12.78
N ALA A 287 4.20 -12.39 12.79
CA ALA A 287 5.09 -12.44 13.94
C ALA A 287 6.55 -12.43 13.52
N THR A 288 7.42 -11.92 14.38
CA THR A 288 8.87 -12.11 14.24
C THR A 288 9.44 -12.86 15.45
N SER A 289 10.47 -13.64 15.21
CA SER A 289 11.30 -14.21 16.28
C SER A 289 12.53 -13.34 16.61
N ASN A 290 12.78 -12.30 15.81
CA ASN A 290 13.80 -11.29 16.08
C ASN A 290 13.24 -10.20 17.00
N ALA A 291 13.61 -10.23 18.27
CA ALA A 291 13.13 -9.25 19.26
C ALA A 291 13.55 -7.79 18.97
N GLU A 292 14.56 -7.58 18.13
CA GLU A 292 14.98 -6.24 17.64
C GLU A 292 14.35 -5.87 16.29
N GLY A 293 13.62 -6.81 15.68
CA GLY A 293 13.00 -6.63 14.37
C GLY A 293 11.63 -5.92 14.45
N THR A 294 11.19 -5.41 13.34
CA THR A 294 9.84 -4.87 13.12
C THR A 294 8.93 -5.94 12.53
N VAL A 295 7.69 -6.05 12.99
CA VAL A 295 6.79 -7.06 12.42
C VAL A 295 6.31 -6.64 11.02
N ILE A 296 5.81 -5.41 10.87
CA ILE A 296 5.38 -4.85 9.57
C ILE A 296 6.11 -3.52 9.34
N ASP A 297 7.02 -3.50 8.39
CA ASP A 297 7.77 -2.30 7.98
C ASP A 297 7.09 -1.64 6.78
N CYS A 298 6.53 -0.44 6.99
CA CYS A 298 5.93 0.42 5.98
C CYS A 298 6.83 1.61 5.59
N THR A 299 8.14 1.56 5.86
CA THR A 299 9.07 2.64 5.50
C THR A 299 9.11 2.86 4.00
N GLY A 300 8.86 4.10 3.55
CA GLY A 300 8.83 4.48 2.14
C GLY A 300 7.67 3.83 1.38
N ASN A 301 6.55 3.56 2.05
CA ASN A 301 5.37 2.97 1.41
C ASN A 301 4.62 4.02 0.57
N PHE A 302 4.16 3.59 -0.61
CA PHE A 302 3.37 4.40 -1.55
C PHE A 302 1.91 3.93 -1.68
N GLY A 303 1.58 2.77 -1.13
CA GLY A 303 0.23 2.20 -1.17
C GLY A 303 -0.44 2.17 0.21
N ASP A 304 -1.76 2.13 0.24
CA ASP A 304 -2.54 2.09 1.47
C ASP A 304 -2.35 0.79 2.24
N THR A 305 -2.18 0.91 3.54
CA THR A 305 -2.12 -0.23 4.46
C THR A 305 -3.37 -0.25 5.35
N TRP A 306 -4.13 -1.35 5.28
CA TRP A 306 -5.33 -1.57 6.06
C TRP A 306 -5.17 -2.78 6.97
N ILE A 307 -5.24 -2.55 8.28
CA ILE A 307 -5.26 -3.62 9.28
C ILE A 307 -6.70 -3.76 9.76
N ASN A 308 -7.42 -4.69 9.14
CA ASN A 308 -8.83 -4.95 9.41
C ASN A 308 -9.04 -6.02 10.49
N GLY A 309 -7.99 -6.77 10.85
CA GLY A 309 -8.01 -7.83 11.84
C GLY A 309 -6.68 -8.57 11.94
N GLY A 310 -6.60 -9.55 12.83
CA GLY A 310 -5.43 -10.40 13.03
C GLY A 310 -4.53 -9.99 14.18
N THR A 311 -3.45 -10.74 14.39
CA THR A 311 -2.46 -10.55 15.47
C THR A 311 -1.11 -10.14 14.91
N ILE A 312 -0.49 -9.13 15.51
CA ILE A 312 0.84 -8.59 15.15
C ILE A 312 1.72 -8.68 16.39
N LYS A 313 2.80 -9.49 16.35
CA LYS A 313 3.52 -9.80 17.59
C LYS A 313 5.00 -10.12 17.49
N GLY A 314 5.68 -10.02 18.63
CA GLY A 314 7.01 -10.56 18.90
C GLY A 314 8.16 -9.66 18.44
N GLY A 315 7.90 -8.47 17.90
CA GLY A 315 8.92 -7.55 17.44
C GLY A 315 9.33 -6.51 18.47
N LYS A 316 10.34 -5.73 18.11
CA LYS A 316 10.62 -4.46 18.77
C LYS A 316 9.44 -3.51 18.54
N ASP A 317 9.08 -3.33 17.28
CA ASP A 317 7.91 -2.57 16.85
C ASP A 317 6.92 -3.47 16.09
N GLY A 318 5.63 -3.33 16.41
CA GLY A 318 4.58 -4.05 15.69
C GLY A 318 4.42 -3.53 14.25
N ILE A 319 4.18 -2.23 14.10
CA ILE A 319 4.08 -1.55 12.80
C ILE A 319 4.98 -0.31 12.83
N LEU A 320 5.88 -0.20 11.87
CA LEU A 320 6.71 0.99 11.65
C LEU A 320 6.17 1.79 10.46
N LEU A 321 5.84 3.05 10.70
CA LEU A 321 5.41 4.03 9.71
C LEU A 321 6.46 5.12 9.60
N LYS A 322 7.21 5.12 8.51
CA LYS A 322 8.28 6.10 8.31
C LYS A 322 8.37 6.48 6.84
N ASP A 323 8.61 7.76 6.58
CA ASP A 323 8.77 8.28 5.22
C ASP A 323 7.61 7.86 4.29
N LEU A 324 6.38 7.84 4.82
CA LEU A 324 5.19 7.58 4.01
C LEU A 324 4.95 8.78 3.09
N GLY A 325 4.72 8.49 1.82
CA GLY A 325 4.28 9.50 0.87
C GLY A 325 2.84 9.98 1.16
N SER A 326 1.99 9.97 0.17
CA SER A 326 0.53 10.23 0.34
C SER A 326 -0.25 9.05 0.91
N SER A 327 0.40 7.90 1.09
CA SER A 327 -0.23 6.68 1.61
C SER A 327 -0.45 6.75 3.12
N GLY A 328 -1.51 6.10 3.60
CA GLY A 328 -1.87 6.04 5.00
C GLY A 328 -1.90 4.61 5.55
N VAL A 329 -1.79 4.50 6.86
CA VAL A 329 -2.09 3.25 7.58
C VAL A 329 -3.39 3.42 8.33
N THR A 330 -4.32 2.48 8.13
CA THR A 330 -5.64 2.49 8.76
C THR A 330 -5.82 1.24 9.62
N LEU A 331 -6.09 1.45 10.90
CA LEU A 331 -6.48 0.40 11.85
C LEU A 331 -8.00 0.33 11.96
N LYS A 332 -8.58 -0.83 11.68
CA LYS A 332 -9.97 -1.14 11.97
C LYS A 332 -10.13 -2.08 13.15
N GLN A 333 -9.28 -3.10 13.19
CA GLN A 333 -9.21 -4.08 14.27
C GLN A 333 -7.84 -4.75 14.20
N ALA A 334 -7.15 -4.88 15.32
CA ALA A 334 -5.89 -5.59 15.44
C ALA A 334 -5.66 -6.01 16.88
N THR A 335 -4.93 -7.11 17.08
CA THR A 335 -4.39 -7.51 18.37
C THR A 335 -2.87 -7.36 18.32
N PHE A 336 -2.30 -6.67 19.29
CA PHE A 336 -0.86 -6.54 19.44
C PHE A 336 -0.40 -7.34 20.65
N GLU A 337 0.62 -8.17 20.47
CA GLU A 337 1.14 -9.05 21.53
C GLU A 337 2.66 -9.02 21.51
N ASP A 338 3.29 -8.99 22.69
CA ASP A 338 4.74 -9.22 22.88
C ASP A 338 5.66 -8.31 22.04
N ASN A 339 5.20 -7.13 21.62
CA ASN A 339 6.06 -6.14 20.99
C ASN A 339 6.80 -5.36 22.09
N THR A 340 8.13 -5.41 22.07
CA THR A 340 8.95 -5.03 23.23
C THR A 340 9.10 -3.52 23.41
N GLN A 341 9.06 -2.74 22.34
CA GLN A 341 9.19 -1.28 22.37
C GLN A 341 7.84 -0.59 22.11
N SER A 342 7.22 -0.85 20.96
CA SER A 342 5.95 -0.25 20.61
C SER A 342 5.05 -1.17 19.78
N ASN A 343 3.75 -0.96 19.84
CA ASN A 343 2.85 -1.61 18.91
C ASN A 343 2.82 -0.85 17.56
N ILE A 344 2.98 0.47 17.62
CA ILE A 344 2.99 1.36 16.48
C ILE A 344 4.11 2.39 16.67
N HIS A 345 5.03 2.44 15.73
CA HIS A 345 6.13 3.39 15.68
C HIS A 345 5.88 4.39 14.54
N LEU A 346 5.69 5.65 14.90
CA LEU A 346 5.46 6.75 13.98
C LEU A 346 6.76 7.52 13.77
N GLY A 347 7.26 7.55 12.55
CA GLY A 347 8.33 8.45 12.14
C GLY A 347 7.93 9.92 12.27
N GLU A 348 8.88 10.80 12.03
CA GLU A 348 8.67 12.25 12.10
C GLU A 348 7.48 12.69 11.24
N GLY A 349 6.56 13.47 11.82
CA GLY A 349 5.34 13.95 11.16
C GLY A 349 4.31 12.88 10.78
N GLN A 350 4.58 11.60 10.97
CA GLN A 350 3.66 10.53 10.55
C GLN A 350 2.48 10.36 11.51
N THR A 351 1.34 10.03 10.96
CA THR A 351 0.09 9.78 11.69
C THR A 351 -0.53 8.47 11.27
N ILE A 352 -1.50 7.98 12.05
CA ILE A 352 -2.24 6.77 11.74
C ILE A 352 -3.74 7.06 11.77
N ASN A 353 -4.50 6.46 10.85
CA ASN A 353 -5.97 6.50 10.88
C ASN A 353 -6.50 5.36 11.73
N ILE A 354 -7.39 5.66 12.67
CA ILE A 354 -8.02 4.65 13.52
C ILE A 354 -9.53 4.70 13.33
N LYS A 355 -10.11 3.58 12.95
CA LYS A 355 -11.55 3.46 12.74
C LYS A 355 -12.27 3.05 14.02
N LYS A 356 -13.53 3.47 14.17
CA LYS A 356 -14.39 3.21 15.35
C LYS A 356 -14.53 1.73 15.75
N THR A 357 -14.22 0.82 14.85
CA THR A 357 -14.21 -0.62 15.10
C THR A 357 -12.99 -1.10 15.88
N PHE A 358 -11.92 -0.30 15.97
CA PHE A 358 -10.75 -0.64 16.78
C PHE A 358 -11.02 -0.37 18.26
N THR A 359 -11.19 -1.42 19.04
CA THR A 359 -11.45 -1.36 20.49
C THR A 359 -10.26 -1.81 21.34
N GLY A 360 -9.11 -2.02 20.68
CA GLY A 360 -7.90 -2.57 21.30
C GLY A 360 -7.08 -1.53 22.08
N THR A 361 -5.99 -2.04 22.64
CA THR A 361 -4.92 -1.24 23.24
C THR A 361 -3.72 -1.24 22.30
N ALA A 362 -3.07 -0.09 22.14
CA ALA A 362 -1.80 0.00 21.42
C ALA A 362 -0.85 0.99 22.09
N THR A 363 0.42 0.62 22.18
CA THR A 363 1.50 1.52 22.58
C THR A 363 2.03 2.26 21.35
N ILE A 364 2.23 3.57 21.50
CA ILE A 364 2.65 4.46 20.41
C ILE A 364 4.02 5.05 20.76
N LEU A 365 4.97 4.87 19.85
CA LEU A 365 6.25 5.56 19.84
C LEU A 365 6.26 6.59 18.70
N THR A 366 6.88 7.74 18.90
CA THR A 366 7.09 8.76 17.87
C THR A 366 8.55 9.18 17.83
N ASP A 367 9.11 9.43 16.64
CA ASP A 367 10.49 9.92 16.48
C ASP A 367 10.62 11.40 16.87
N ASP A 368 9.50 12.16 16.81
CA ASP A 368 9.40 13.59 17.12
C ASP A 368 8.45 13.88 18.29
N PRO A 369 8.67 13.33 19.50
CA PRO A 369 7.74 13.47 20.60
C PRO A 369 7.72 14.92 21.10
N SER A 370 6.59 15.58 20.94
CA SER A 370 6.33 16.93 21.42
C SER A 370 4.87 17.07 21.85
N ARG A 371 4.59 18.02 22.73
CA ARG A 371 3.21 18.32 23.09
C ARG A 371 2.44 18.83 21.88
N GLY A 372 1.19 18.39 21.73
CA GLY A 372 0.35 18.71 20.58
C GLY A 372 0.69 17.93 19.31
N ARG A 373 1.69 17.05 19.35
CA ARG A 373 2.03 16.15 18.23
C ARG A 373 0.84 15.26 17.89
N HIS A 374 0.32 15.37 16.68
CA HIS A 374 -0.80 14.56 16.21
C HIS A 374 -0.41 13.09 16.09
N ILE A 375 -1.19 12.23 16.67
CA ILE A 375 -1.07 10.77 16.55
C ILE A 375 -2.03 10.23 15.50
N THR A 376 -3.25 10.79 15.45
CA THR A 376 -4.23 10.42 14.44
C THR A 376 -4.69 11.64 13.64
N LEU A 377 -5.03 11.44 12.36
CA LEU A 377 -5.63 12.49 11.52
C LEU A 377 -7.13 12.60 11.74
N GLU A 378 -7.83 11.47 11.88
CA GLU A 378 -9.29 11.43 12.03
C GLU A 378 -9.73 10.24 12.86
N ASN A 379 -10.74 10.43 13.71
CA ASN A 379 -11.52 9.38 14.36
C ASN A 379 -13.00 9.68 14.23
N GLU A 380 -13.77 8.72 13.75
CA GLU A 380 -15.14 8.93 13.28
C GLU A 380 -16.22 9.12 14.37
N ASP A 381 -15.96 8.89 15.66
CA ASP A 381 -17.03 8.92 16.68
C ASP A 381 -16.53 9.00 18.13
N LEU A 382 -17.05 9.96 18.89
CA LEU A 382 -16.76 10.19 20.31
C LEU A 382 -17.30 9.13 21.27
N SER A 383 -18.41 8.47 20.94
CA SER A 383 -18.96 7.40 21.80
C SER A 383 -17.99 6.24 21.98
N TYR A 384 -16.96 6.24 21.18
CA TYR A 384 -15.91 5.25 21.08
C TYR A 384 -14.73 5.47 22.04
N GLN A 385 -14.56 6.68 22.58
CA GLN A 385 -13.41 7.08 23.42
C GLN A 385 -13.13 6.14 24.60
N ASN A 386 -14.17 5.67 25.24
CA ASN A 386 -14.05 4.78 26.42
C ASN A 386 -13.54 3.38 26.10
N LYS A 387 -13.45 3.01 24.80
CA LYS A 387 -13.04 1.69 24.36
C LYS A 387 -11.62 1.66 23.77
N LEU A 388 -11.14 2.82 23.32
CA LEU A 388 -9.81 2.95 22.75
C LEU A 388 -8.79 3.28 23.82
N LYS A 389 -7.77 2.43 23.95
CA LYS A 389 -6.66 2.68 24.85
C LYS A 389 -5.34 2.79 24.09
N LEU A 390 -4.94 4.01 23.78
CA LEU A 390 -3.62 4.34 23.26
C LEU A 390 -2.72 4.80 24.41
N VAL A 391 -1.50 4.31 24.43
CA VAL A 391 -0.52 4.62 25.48
C VAL A 391 0.77 5.10 24.82
N SER A 392 1.27 6.26 25.22
CA SER A 392 2.58 6.73 24.77
C SER A 392 3.69 5.85 25.37
N VAL A 393 4.67 5.48 24.56
CA VAL A 393 5.90 4.83 25.03
C VAL A 393 6.78 5.82 25.79
N ASP A 394 6.80 7.08 25.37
CA ASP A 394 7.52 8.14 26.09
C ASP A 394 6.77 8.51 27.36
N PRO A 395 7.35 8.27 28.57
CA PRO A 395 6.67 8.49 29.83
C PRO A 395 6.41 9.98 30.17
N ARG A 396 6.99 10.90 29.41
CA ARG A 396 6.74 12.35 29.55
C ARG A 396 5.36 12.73 29.00
N TYR A 397 4.75 11.87 28.19
CA TYR A 397 3.50 12.16 27.50
C TYR A 397 2.44 11.10 27.74
N ILE A 398 1.20 11.52 27.76
CA ILE A 398 0.02 10.68 27.60
C ILE A 398 -0.63 10.96 26.23
N ILE A 399 -1.49 10.08 25.76
CA ILE A 399 -2.25 10.33 24.54
C ILE A 399 -3.62 10.88 24.92
N GLY A 400 -3.76 12.20 24.75
CA GLY A 400 -5.00 12.93 24.89
C GLY A 400 -5.86 12.89 23.63
N TYR A 401 -7.04 13.46 23.72
CA TYR A 401 -7.92 13.63 22.56
C TYR A 401 -8.60 15.01 22.61
N LYS A 402 -8.94 15.51 21.42
CA LYS A 402 -9.73 16.73 21.24
C LYS A 402 -10.74 16.49 20.12
N ARG A 403 -11.93 17.03 20.25
CA ARG A 403 -12.92 17.08 19.18
C ARG A 403 -12.81 18.42 18.46
N GLY A 404 -12.62 18.37 17.13
CA GLY A 404 -12.73 19.56 16.30
C GLY A 404 -14.19 20.00 16.13
N ASP A 405 -14.38 21.23 15.66
CA ASP A 405 -15.71 21.81 15.37
C ASP A 405 -16.44 21.06 14.23
N ASP A 406 -15.68 20.35 13.39
CA ASP A 406 -16.18 19.44 12.35
C ASP A 406 -16.71 18.10 12.90
N GLY A 407 -16.63 17.89 14.22
CA GLY A 407 -17.02 16.66 14.89
C GLY A 407 -15.98 15.55 14.84
N VAL A 408 -14.83 15.78 14.20
CA VAL A 408 -13.74 14.82 14.11
C VAL A 408 -12.95 14.80 15.43
N GLU A 409 -12.55 13.61 15.86
CA GLU A 409 -11.72 13.42 17.04
C GLU A 409 -10.26 13.23 16.65
N TYR A 410 -9.38 13.99 17.27
CA TYR A 410 -7.94 13.91 17.08
C TYR A 410 -7.26 13.38 18.34
N ARG A 411 -6.22 12.57 18.17
CA ARG A 411 -5.35 12.11 19.25
C ARG A 411 -4.01 12.82 19.18
N TYR A 412 -3.53 13.26 20.36
CA TYR A 412 -2.31 14.04 20.51
C TYR A 412 -1.45 13.51 21.65
N LEU A 413 -0.14 13.84 21.61
CA LEU A 413 0.67 13.76 22.80
C LEU A 413 0.34 14.95 23.72
N ALA A 414 -0.04 14.66 24.96
CA ALA A 414 -0.32 15.61 26.01
C ALA A 414 0.70 15.44 27.16
N ASP A 415 0.81 16.43 28.05
CA ASP A 415 1.60 16.28 29.25
C ASP A 415 0.98 15.29 30.26
N ALA A 416 1.70 14.97 31.34
CA ALA A 416 1.24 14.01 32.35
C ALA A 416 -0.07 14.41 33.05
N ASN A 417 -0.47 15.69 32.98
CA ASN A 417 -1.70 16.22 33.55
C ASN A 417 -2.87 16.19 32.53
N GLY A 418 -2.63 15.73 31.31
CA GLY A 418 -3.63 15.67 30.24
C GLY A 418 -3.81 16.99 29.51
N ASN A 419 -2.94 17.99 29.73
CA ASN A 419 -3.02 19.25 29.04
C ASN A 419 -2.47 19.08 27.61
N ILE A 420 -3.34 19.24 26.63
CA ILE A 420 -2.96 19.46 25.25
C ILE A 420 -2.54 20.91 25.18
N VAL A 421 -1.27 21.12 24.93
CA VAL A 421 -0.72 22.46 24.92
C VAL A 421 -0.89 23.04 23.53
N ASN A 422 -1.61 24.13 23.46
CA ASN A 422 -1.82 24.88 22.24
C ASN A 422 -0.72 25.91 22.05
N ALA A 423 -0.37 26.21 20.81
CA ALA A 423 0.67 27.18 20.50
C ALA A 423 0.07 28.58 20.29
N VAL A 424 0.74 29.58 20.81
CA VAL A 424 0.53 30.96 20.41
C VAL A 424 1.46 31.27 19.26
N ASN A 425 0.88 31.63 18.14
CA ASN A 425 1.60 32.11 16.97
C ASN A 425 1.56 33.64 17.01
N ALA A 426 2.69 34.30 17.18
CA ALA A 426 2.74 35.74 17.17
C ALA A 426 3.48 36.25 15.93
N LYS A 427 2.87 37.23 15.29
CA LYS A 427 3.30 37.81 14.03
C LYS A 427 3.28 39.33 14.11
N ALA A 428 4.20 39.98 13.44
CA ALA A 428 4.06 41.41 13.18
C ALA A 428 4.33 41.66 11.70
N THR A 429 3.49 42.46 11.09
CA THR A 429 3.53 42.75 9.66
C THR A 429 3.77 44.23 9.44
N ALA A 430 4.88 44.56 8.78
CA ALA A 430 5.16 45.91 8.30
C ALA A 430 5.53 45.83 6.82
N ASP A 431 5.10 46.84 6.06
CA ASP A 431 5.40 46.93 4.65
C ASP A 431 6.86 47.42 4.42
N LEU A 432 7.78 46.49 4.22
CA LEU A 432 9.19 46.82 4.00
C LEU A 432 9.77 46.32 2.67
N GLY A 433 8.97 45.71 1.82
CA GLY A 433 9.39 45.37 0.44
C GLY A 433 10.57 44.40 0.32
N ALA A 434 10.97 43.65 1.35
CA ALA A 434 12.09 42.73 1.27
C ALA A 434 11.86 41.47 2.12
N GLY A 435 11.81 40.33 1.44
CA GLY A 435 12.16 38.99 1.85
C GLY A 435 11.69 38.44 3.21
N GLU A 436 11.11 37.26 3.16
CA GLU A 436 10.73 36.44 4.31
C GLU A 436 11.90 36.20 5.27
N GLN A 437 11.72 36.51 6.55
CA GLN A 437 12.52 35.95 7.63
C GLN A 437 11.68 34.93 8.39
N GLU A 438 12.10 33.68 8.38
CA GLU A 438 11.58 32.62 9.26
C GLU A 438 11.87 32.97 10.73
N LEU A 439 10.81 33.02 11.55
CA LEU A 439 10.94 33.02 13.00
C LEU A 439 10.86 31.57 13.51
N ASP A 440 11.96 31.14 14.11
CA ASP A 440 12.28 29.74 14.34
C ASP A 440 11.70 29.12 15.61
N THR A 441 10.83 29.77 16.38
CA THR A 441 10.35 29.22 17.65
C THR A 441 8.90 29.55 17.97
N ALA A 442 8.15 28.51 18.20
CA ALA A 442 6.80 28.51 18.71
C ALA A 442 6.76 28.55 20.24
N THR A 443 5.81 29.29 20.82
CA THR A 443 5.51 29.15 22.25
C THR A 443 4.29 28.34 22.50
N VAL A 444 4.56 27.25 23.11
CA VAL A 444 3.56 26.34 23.62
C VAL A 444 3.07 26.89 24.97
N VAL A 445 1.77 27.17 25.05
CA VAL A 445 1.13 27.71 26.24
C VAL A 445 -0.01 26.80 26.66
N PRO A 446 -0.06 26.35 27.94
CA PRO A 446 -1.20 25.58 28.42
C PRO A 446 -2.52 26.37 28.26
N GLU A 447 -3.60 25.65 27.98
CA GLU A 447 -4.96 26.18 28.05
C GLU A 447 -5.21 26.91 29.39
N ASN A 448 -6.00 27.95 29.37
CA ASN A 448 -6.32 28.78 30.52
C ASN A 448 -5.12 29.54 31.14
N THR A 449 -3.96 29.58 30.47
CA THR A 449 -2.80 30.37 30.89
C THR A 449 -2.94 31.81 30.40
N PRO A 450 -2.70 32.84 31.24
CA PRO A 450 -2.60 34.21 30.76
C PRO A 450 -1.39 34.40 29.84
N VAL A 451 -1.61 34.96 28.69
CA VAL A 451 -0.58 35.25 27.68
C VAL A 451 -0.49 36.75 27.46
N THR A 452 0.72 37.28 27.45
CA THR A 452 0.99 38.68 27.11
C THR A 452 1.85 38.71 25.86
N VAL A 453 1.43 39.44 24.83
CA VAL A 453 2.14 39.62 23.57
C VAL A 453 2.42 41.11 23.37
N THR A 454 3.69 41.46 23.12
CA THR A 454 4.09 42.83 22.84
C THR A 454 4.65 42.89 21.42
N ALA A 455 4.11 43.79 20.60
CA ALA A 455 4.59 44.04 19.26
C ALA A 455 5.84 44.92 19.29
N ASN A 456 6.90 44.47 18.63
CA ASN A 456 8.09 45.28 18.39
C ASN A 456 8.22 45.56 16.91
N LEU A 457 8.62 46.79 16.58
CA LEU A 457 8.93 47.18 15.20
C LEU A 457 10.08 46.27 14.69
N PRO A 458 9.95 45.73 13.47
CA PRO A 458 11.05 45.02 12.84
C PRO A 458 12.24 45.91 12.57
N GLU A 459 13.43 45.32 12.49
CA GLU A 459 14.63 46.02 12.06
C GLU A 459 14.45 46.51 10.61
N GLY A 460 14.59 47.80 10.39
CA GLY A 460 14.34 48.45 9.09
C GLY A 460 12.92 49.04 8.90
N ALA A 461 12.00 48.82 9.84
CA ALA A 461 10.65 49.45 9.82
C ALA A 461 10.58 50.76 10.60
N GLU A 462 11.69 51.46 10.74
CA GLU A 462 11.75 52.72 11.48
C GLU A 462 10.78 53.73 10.90
N GLY A 463 9.83 54.18 11.74
CA GLY A 463 8.80 55.14 11.34
C GLY A 463 7.49 54.51 10.87
N ALA A 464 7.32 53.21 10.89
CA ALA A 464 6.02 52.58 10.65
C ALA A 464 5.04 52.86 11.80
N GLU A 465 3.81 53.17 11.46
CA GLU A 465 2.73 53.44 12.41
C GLU A 465 2.02 52.14 12.76
N PHE A 466 1.87 51.87 14.05
CA PHE A 466 1.12 50.70 14.52
C PHE A 466 -0.39 50.93 14.28
N LEU A 467 -1.02 50.01 13.54
CA LEU A 467 -2.44 50.06 13.19
C LEU A 467 -3.32 49.31 14.18
N GLY A 468 -2.79 48.25 14.81
CA GLY A 468 -3.54 47.40 15.72
C GLY A 468 -3.14 45.96 15.67
N TRP A 469 -3.98 45.10 16.26
CA TRP A 469 -3.81 43.67 16.35
C TRP A 469 -4.86 42.92 15.55
N SER A 470 -4.43 41.87 14.89
CA SER A 470 -5.29 40.78 14.46
C SER A 470 -5.00 39.57 15.33
N ALA A 471 -6.02 39.02 15.99
CA ALA A 471 -5.86 37.84 16.83
C ALA A 471 -6.97 36.85 16.51
N VAL A 472 -6.57 35.67 16.04
CA VAL A 472 -7.50 34.67 15.49
C VAL A 472 -7.17 33.29 16.05
N ARG A 473 -8.20 32.53 16.36
CA ARG A 473 -8.14 31.12 16.73
C ARG A 473 -7.98 30.25 15.46
N ASP A 474 -7.44 29.05 15.60
CA ASP A 474 -7.32 28.10 14.49
C ASP A 474 -8.68 27.60 13.94
N ASP A 475 -9.76 27.77 14.72
CA ASP A 475 -11.13 27.55 14.24
C ASP A 475 -11.72 28.74 13.43
N GLY A 476 -10.91 29.76 13.16
CA GLY A 476 -11.28 30.95 12.36
C GLY A 476 -12.09 31.99 13.12
N LYS A 477 -12.33 31.83 14.42
CA LYS A 477 -13.00 32.84 15.24
C LYS A 477 -12.01 33.85 15.78
N GLU A 478 -12.49 35.08 16.01
CA GLU A 478 -11.69 36.09 16.69
C GLU A 478 -11.35 35.65 18.11
N LEU A 479 -10.13 35.94 18.55
CA LEU A 479 -9.69 35.76 19.92
C LEU A 479 -10.16 36.92 20.76
N ASP A 480 -10.70 36.65 21.96
CA ASP A 480 -11.02 37.69 22.94
C ASP A 480 -9.74 38.14 23.67
N TRP A 481 -9.33 39.38 23.48
CA TRP A 481 -8.10 39.94 24.01
C TRP A 481 -8.31 41.36 24.60
N THR A 482 -7.41 41.77 25.46
CA THR A 482 -7.46 43.07 26.10
C THR A 482 -6.14 43.82 25.87
N PRO A 483 -6.15 45.08 25.38
CA PRO A 483 -4.93 45.88 25.28
C PRO A 483 -4.43 46.26 26.68
N ALA A 484 -3.13 46.41 26.83
CA ALA A 484 -2.56 46.98 28.05
C ALA A 484 -2.97 48.45 28.15
N ARG A 485 -3.22 48.92 29.38
CA ARG A 485 -3.86 50.19 29.64
C ARG A 485 -3.14 51.43 29.07
N ASP A 486 -1.82 51.36 29.03
CA ASP A 486 -0.96 52.48 28.59
C ASP A 486 -0.06 52.12 27.40
N ASP A 487 -0.26 50.93 26.81
CA ASP A 487 0.54 50.44 25.70
C ASP A 487 -0.31 49.67 24.69
N PRO A 488 -0.79 50.31 23.62
CA PRO A 488 -1.59 49.65 22.57
C PRO A 488 -0.81 48.56 21.82
N GLN A 489 0.51 48.54 21.89
CA GLN A 489 1.35 47.53 21.30
C GLN A 489 1.47 46.25 22.17
N THR A 490 0.84 46.23 23.30
CA THR A 490 0.78 45.06 24.20
C THR A 490 -0.65 44.60 24.41
N ILE A 491 -0.92 43.32 24.15
CA ILE A 491 -2.21 42.68 24.41
C ILE A 491 -2.06 41.52 25.39
N THR A 492 -3.14 41.26 26.13
CA THR A 492 -3.25 40.07 26.97
C THR A 492 -4.52 39.30 26.63
N PHE A 493 -4.43 37.98 26.70
CA PHE A 493 -5.55 37.07 26.56
C PHE A 493 -5.34 35.82 27.38
N THR A 494 -6.39 35.05 27.59
CA THR A 494 -6.30 33.73 28.19
C THR A 494 -6.20 32.70 27.05
N MET A 495 -5.20 31.83 27.10
CA MET A 495 -5.01 30.79 26.09
C MET A 495 -6.25 29.92 25.98
N PRO A 496 -6.91 29.86 24.81
CA PRO A 496 -8.06 28.99 24.61
C PRO A 496 -7.63 27.53 24.45
N ASP A 497 -8.59 26.66 24.23
CA ASP A 497 -8.41 25.23 23.96
C ASP A 497 -7.95 24.90 22.50
N CYS A 498 -7.41 25.89 21.79
CA CYS A 498 -6.97 25.79 20.40
C CYS A 498 -5.71 26.63 20.16
N ASN A 499 -5.04 26.41 19.02
CA ASN A 499 -3.95 27.31 18.62
C ASN A 499 -4.50 28.71 18.35
N VAL A 500 -3.65 29.68 18.62
CA VAL A 500 -3.97 31.09 18.44
C VAL A 500 -2.91 31.73 17.58
N THR A 501 -3.30 32.61 16.68
CA THR A 501 -2.37 33.46 15.96
C THR A 501 -2.67 34.92 16.26
N VAL A 502 -1.63 35.63 16.64
CA VAL A 502 -1.69 37.05 17.00
C VAL A 502 -0.75 37.80 16.08
N GLU A 503 -1.27 38.77 15.36
CA GLU A 503 -0.52 39.57 14.38
C GLU A 503 -0.62 41.05 14.71
N ALA A 504 0.56 41.71 14.83
CA ALA A 504 0.66 43.15 14.94
C ALA A 504 0.74 43.78 13.53
N LEU A 505 -0.16 44.71 13.28
CA LEU A 505 -0.27 45.37 11.97
C LEU A 505 0.35 46.77 12.02
N TYR A 506 1.19 47.08 11.04
CA TYR A 506 1.85 48.39 10.87
C TYR A 506 1.64 48.93 9.45
N GLN A 507 1.66 50.26 9.31
CA GLN A 507 1.58 50.95 8.01
C GLN A 507 2.74 51.92 7.85
N GLY A 508 3.38 51.87 6.69
CA GLY A 508 4.48 52.80 6.33
C GLY A 508 5.78 52.48 7.07
N GLY A 509 6.88 52.92 6.51
CA GLY A 509 8.23 52.87 7.08
C GLY A 509 9.18 53.56 6.15
N ASN A 510 10.18 54.29 6.67
CA ASN A 510 11.22 54.94 5.87
C ASN A 510 12.25 53.92 5.38
N GLY A 511 11.87 53.09 4.46
CA GLY A 511 12.79 52.21 3.74
C GLY A 511 12.96 52.75 2.31
N ASP A 512 14.02 53.55 2.08
CA ASP A 512 14.50 53.86 0.75
C ASP A 512 15.01 52.55 0.13
N ILE A 513 14.15 51.87 -0.59
CA ILE A 513 14.58 50.79 -1.46
C ILE A 513 14.42 51.29 -2.88
N ASP A 514 15.57 51.51 -3.53
CA ASP A 514 15.67 51.71 -4.98
C ASP A 514 14.90 50.63 -5.73
N ASN A 515 13.69 50.95 -6.13
CA ASN A 515 12.89 50.12 -7.02
C ASN A 515 13.03 50.66 -8.44
N PRO A 516 13.61 49.93 -9.37
CA PRO A 516 13.48 50.26 -10.77
C PRO A 516 12.19 49.67 -11.35
N SER A 517 11.24 50.53 -11.54
CA SER A 517 10.09 50.46 -12.45
C SER A 517 8.72 50.02 -11.94
N GLY A 518 7.89 50.99 -11.69
CA GLY A 518 6.66 51.22 -12.47
C GLY A 518 5.35 50.70 -11.89
N GLY A 519 4.54 51.62 -11.36
CA GLY A 519 3.08 51.60 -11.56
C GLY A 519 2.23 51.33 -10.32
N GLY A 520 1.75 52.36 -9.73
CA GLY A 520 0.76 52.61 -8.73
C GLY A 520 -0.31 51.56 -8.40
N SER A 521 -0.46 51.35 -7.14
CA SER A 521 -1.70 51.59 -6.38
C SER A 521 -1.44 51.23 -4.91
N SER A 522 -2.06 51.98 -4.04
CA SER A 522 -2.03 51.85 -2.59
C SER A 522 -2.59 50.54 -2.15
N ASP A 523 -1.76 49.58 -1.78
CA ASP A 523 -2.22 48.36 -1.23
C ASP A 523 -1.37 47.92 -0.03
N VAL A 524 -2.04 47.47 0.99
CA VAL A 524 -1.50 46.98 2.24
C VAL A 524 -0.58 45.81 1.94
N VAL A 525 0.70 46.00 2.16
CA VAL A 525 1.68 44.96 1.90
C VAL A 525 2.22 44.40 3.22
N ALA A 526 2.31 43.12 3.25
CA ALA A 526 2.67 42.34 4.44
C ALA A 526 4.18 42.10 4.53
N GLY A 527 4.82 42.63 5.55
CA GLY A 527 6.20 42.34 5.94
C GLY A 527 6.26 41.77 7.38
N ILE A 528 7.29 41.04 7.74
CA ILE A 528 7.40 40.36 9.02
C ILE A 528 8.19 41.17 10.04
N ALA A 529 7.64 41.34 11.23
CA ALA A 529 8.25 42.04 12.35
C ALA A 529 8.43 41.13 13.58
N ALA A 530 9.44 41.40 14.39
CA ALA A 530 9.69 40.66 15.61
C ALA A 530 8.67 40.97 16.70
N VAL A 531 8.08 39.96 17.28
CA VAL A 531 7.19 40.04 18.45
C VAL A 531 7.90 39.44 19.66
N ALA A 532 8.01 40.21 20.73
CA ALA A 532 8.54 39.71 22.00
C ALA A 532 7.40 39.15 22.86
N LEU A 533 7.48 37.88 23.20
CA LEU A 533 6.56 37.20 24.10
C LEU A 533 7.19 37.07 25.48
N THR A 534 6.51 37.55 26.49
CA THR A 534 6.89 37.32 27.88
C THR A 534 6.06 36.19 28.48
N GLY A 535 6.75 35.05 28.66
CA GLY A 535 6.17 33.91 29.37
C GLY A 535 5.68 32.75 28.52
N ALA A 536 5.92 32.80 27.23
CA ALA A 536 5.52 31.71 26.34
C ALA A 536 6.27 31.74 24.99
N ALA A 537 6.64 30.62 24.39
CA ALA A 537 7.43 30.48 23.14
C ALA A 537 6.60 30.24 21.86
N VAL A 538 6.99 30.53 20.68
CA VAL A 538 6.21 30.85 19.45
C VAL A 538 6.12 29.73 18.43
N TRP A 539 4.94 29.49 17.87
CA TRP A 539 4.77 28.68 16.66
C TRP A 539 3.78 29.26 15.63
N GLY A 540 4.23 29.38 14.36
CA GLY A 540 3.38 29.42 13.16
C GLY A 540 2.90 30.79 12.67
N ILE A 541 3.81 31.65 12.22
CA ILE A 541 3.50 32.84 11.38
C ILE A 541 2.66 32.49 10.14
N TYR A 542 2.73 31.23 9.75
CA TYR A 542 2.19 30.65 8.55
C TYR A 542 0.64 30.53 8.49
N GLU A 543 0.00 30.12 9.57
CA GLU A 543 -1.44 29.82 9.56
C GLU A 543 -2.35 31.04 9.51
N THR A 544 -1.89 32.21 9.96
CA THR A 544 -2.72 33.41 10.09
C THR A 544 -2.65 34.31 8.87
N GLY A 545 -1.47 34.54 8.30
CA GLY A 545 -1.36 35.30 7.05
C GLY A 545 -2.19 34.64 5.97
N THR A 546 -2.11 33.30 5.87
CA THR A 546 -2.93 32.52 4.94
C THR A 546 -4.41 32.50 5.34
N GLY A 547 -4.74 32.55 6.64
CA GLY A 547 -6.12 32.62 7.14
C GLY A 547 -6.80 33.96 6.82
N ILE A 548 -6.14 35.07 7.10
CA ILE A 548 -6.66 36.42 6.77
C ILE A 548 -6.74 36.59 5.25
N TYR A 549 -5.69 36.23 4.53
CA TYR A 549 -5.69 36.27 3.08
C TYR A 549 -6.88 35.49 2.51
N ARG A 550 -7.13 34.29 3.03
CA ARG A 550 -8.24 33.44 2.63
C ARG A 550 -9.60 34.10 2.85
N VAL A 551 -9.82 34.70 4.01
CA VAL A 551 -11.09 35.38 4.33
C VAL A 551 -11.35 36.54 3.38
N LEU A 552 -10.30 37.31 3.06
CA LEU A 552 -10.40 38.52 2.22
C LEU A 552 -10.42 38.20 0.73
N ASN A 553 -9.60 37.28 0.27
CA ASN A 553 -9.33 37.03 -1.14
C ASN A 553 -9.84 35.70 -1.69
N MET A 554 -10.15 34.75 -0.80
CA MET A 554 -10.59 33.40 -1.15
C MET A 554 -11.83 32.95 -0.33
N PRO A 555 -12.87 33.78 -0.17
CA PRO A 555 -14.01 33.41 0.66
C PRO A 555 -14.71 32.15 0.12
N GLY A 556 -14.86 31.14 0.98
CA GLY A 556 -15.52 29.87 0.61
C GLY A 556 -14.69 28.93 -0.27
N VAL A 557 -13.43 29.27 -0.55
CA VAL A 557 -12.53 28.40 -1.33
C VAL A 557 -11.86 27.37 -0.41
N PRO A 558 -11.96 26.07 -0.69
CA PRO A 558 -11.28 25.06 0.10
C PRO A 558 -9.76 25.15 -0.10
N MET A 559 -8.98 24.93 0.98
CA MET A 559 -7.52 24.84 0.89
C MET A 559 -7.11 23.43 0.46
N PRO A 560 -6.45 23.28 -0.69
CA PRO A 560 -5.94 21.98 -1.11
C PRO A 560 -4.73 21.57 -0.26
N SER A 561 -4.61 20.28 -0.01
CA SER A 561 -3.50 19.70 0.77
C SER A 561 -2.32 19.23 -0.09
N ASN A 562 -2.50 19.16 -1.41
CA ASN A 562 -1.49 18.65 -2.34
C ASN A 562 -1.52 19.40 -3.70
N ARG A 563 -0.50 19.14 -4.52
CA ARG A 563 -0.33 19.79 -5.82
C ARG A 563 -1.48 19.46 -6.78
N ALA A 564 -2.00 18.23 -6.77
CA ALA A 564 -3.16 17.87 -7.59
C ALA A 564 -4.38 18.71 -7.23
N GLY A 565 -4.70 18.81 -5.94
CA GLY A 565 -5.81 19.64 -5.47
C GLY A 565 -5.63 21.12 -5.80
N LEU A 566 -4.40 21.66 -5.70
CA LEU A 566 -4.13 23.05 -6.06
C LEU A 566 -4.27 23.29 -7.57
N ALA A 567 -3.72 22.42 -8.39
CA ALA A 567 -3.84 22.53 -9.84
C ALA A 567 -5.30 22.49 -10.30
N THR A 568 -6.05 21.50 -9.80
CA THR A 568 -7.48 21.36 -10.11
C THR A 568 -8.28 22.58 -9.66
N LEU A 569 -8.04 23.06 -8.42
CA LEU A 569 -8.74 24.22 -7.87
C LEU A 569 -8.57 25.47 -8.75
N ILE A 570 -7.33 25.84 -9.11
CA ILE A 570 -7.05 27.05 -9.90
C ILE A 570 -7.59 26.89 -11.32
N TRP A 571 -7.38 25.74 -11.93
CA TRP A 571 -7.83 25.45 -13.29
C TRP A 571 -9.37 25.46 -13.40
N GLU A 572 -10.09 24.88 -12.41
CA GLU A 572 -11.55 24.96 -12.35
C GLU A 572 -12.06 26.38 -12.13
N LYS A 573 -11.39 27.17 -11.29
CA LYS A 573 -11.71 28.58 -11.10
C LYS A 573 -11.47 29.43 -12.36
N ALA A 574 -10.53 29.04 -13.19
CA ALA A 574 -10.31 29.62 -14.51
C ALA A 574 -11.34 29.17 -15.57
N GLY A 575 -12.26 28.26 -15.22
CA GLY A 575 -13.29 27.75 -16.14
C GLY A 575 -12.82 26.57 -16.99
N CYS A 576 -11.88 25.80 -16.52
CA CYS A 576 -11.34 24.58 -17.17
C CYS A 576 -10.81 24.85 -18.60
N PRO A 577 -9.93 25.84 -18.81
CA PRO A 577 -9.41 26.14 -20.16
C PRO A 577 -8.54 25.00 -20.68
N GLU A 578 -8.67 24.66 -21.94
CA GLU A 578 -7.85 23.64 -22.56
C GLU A 578 -6.37 24.08 -22.64
N PRO A 579 -5.40 23.31 -22.13
CA PRO A 579 -3.99 23.59 -22.33
C PRO A 579 -3.60 23.41 -23.80
N GLN A 580 -2.59 24.16 -24.27
CA GLN A 580 -2.09 24.02 -25.64
C GLN A 580 -1.59 22.60 -25.94
N THR A 581 -1.04 21.94 -24.92
CA THR A 581 -0.59 20.54 -25.00
C THR A 581 -0.88 19.83 -23.66
N VAL A 582 -1.61 18.73 -23.71
CA VAL A 582 -1.77 17.86 -22.53
C VAL A 582 -0.53 17.00 -22.42
N LYS A 583 0.32 17.30 -21.44
CA LYS A 583 1.53 16.53 -21.14
C LYS A 583 1.19 15.13 -20.59
N SER A 584 2.07 14.19 -20.84
CA SER A 584 2.09 12.92 -20.16
C SER A 584 3.12 13.03 -19.02
N PHE A 585 2.63 13.13 -17.79
CA PHE A 585 3.47 13.09 -16.59
C PHE A 585 3.67 11.64 -16.17
N SER A 586 4.89 11.27 -15.79
CA SER A 586 5.23 9.89 -15.43
C SER A 586 4.56 9.40 -14.13
N ASP A 587 4.01 10.34 -13.35
CA ASP A 587 3.44 10.14 -12.02
C ASP A 587 1.95 10.54 -11.92
N ILE A 588 1.31 10.81 -13.05
CA ILE A 588 -0.15 10.96 -13.16
C ILE A 588 -0.67 9.82 -14.05
N ASP A 589 -1.72 9.12 -13.59
CA ASP A 589 -2.37 8.07 -14.36
C ASP A 589 -2.86 8.60 -15.72
N ASP A 590 -2.55 7.90 -16.80
CA ASP A 590 -2.99 8.26 -18.15
C ASP A 590 -4.52 8.31 -18.29
N ALA A 591 -5.25 7.60 -17.45
CA ALA A 591 -6.71 7.63 -17.36
C ALA A 591 -7.24 8.89 -16.66
N ASP A 592 -6.43 9.58 -15.84
CA ASP A 592 -6.83 10.82 -15.17
C ASP A 592 -6.58 12.05 -16.07
N LEU A 593 -7.39 12.14 -17.12
CA LEU A 593 -7.31 13.24 -18.07
C LEU A 593 -7.58 14.59 -17.41
N HIS A 594 -8.47 14.65 -16.41
CA HIS A 594 -8.82 15.88 -15.71
C HIS A 594 -7.60 16.47 -14.97
N LEU A 595 -6.90 15.66 -14.20
CA LEU A 595 -5.70 16.11 -13.51
C LEU A 595 -4.56 16.44 -14.48
N ARG A 596 -4.40 15.67 -15.56
CA ARG A 596 -3.38 15.95 -16.60
C ARG A 596 -3.62 17.28 -17.30
N GLN A 597 -4.86 17.62 -17.61
CA GLN A 597 -5.22 18.91 -18.20
C GLN A 597 -4.95 20.06 -17.22
N ALA A 598 -5.37 19.92 -15.97
CA ALA A 598 -5.12 20.91 -14.93
C ALA A 598 -3.62 21.12 -14.71
N ALA A 599 -2.82 20.07 -14.55
CA ALA A 599 -1.38 20.13 -14.35
C ALA A 599 -0.67 20.78 -15.56
N SER A 600 -1.01 20.36 -16.76
CA SER A 600 -0.44 20.92 -18.00
C SER A 600 -0.75 22.40 -18.16
N TRP A 601 -1.97 22.82 -17.86
CA TRP A 601 -2.37 24.21 -17.92
C TRP A 601 -1.66 25.07 -16.85
N MET A 602 -1.53 24.56 -15.63
CA MET A 602 -0.82 25.24 -14.54
C MET A 602 0.64 25.48 -14.90
N GLU A 603 1.29 24.52 -15.53
CA GLU A 603 2.66 24.66 -16.00
C GLU A 603 2.74 25.63 -17.18
N GLU A 604 1.85 25.53 -18.17
CA GLU A 604 1.77 26.46 -19.32
C GLU A 604 1.63 27.90 -18.88
N LYS A 605 0.89 28.16 -17.80
CA LYS A 605 0.72 29.50 -17.22
C LYS A 605 1.84 29.87 -16.25
N GLY A 606 2.83 29.02 -16.04
CA GLY A 606 3.92 29.27 -15.09
C GLY A 606 3.46 29.40 -13.64
N LEU A 607 2.29 28.85 -13.30
CA LEU A 607 1.73 28.87 -11.95
C LEU A 607 2.30 27.76 -11.07
N MET A 608 2.70 26.66 -11.70
CA MET A 608 3.37 25.54 -11.04
C MET A 608 4.37 24.91 -12.01
N ASP A 609 5.60 24.70 -11.57
CA ASP A 609 6.65 24.11 -12.39
C ASP A 609 6.71 22.58 -12.22
N ASP A 610 7.26 21.89 -13.22
CA ASP A 610 7.69 20.51 -13.08
C ASP A 610 8.72 20.39 -11.94
N VAL A 611 8.59 19.35 -11.13
CA VAL A 611 9.58 19.09 -10.08
C VAL A 611 10.85 18.48 -10.67
N LYS A 612 10.67 17.64 -11.71
CA LYS A 612 11.69 17.16 -12.63
C LYS A 612 11.06 17.06 -14.01
N GLU A 613 11.86 16.92 -15.03
CA GLU A 613 11.36 16.73 -16.40
C GLU A 613 10.31 15.60 -16.46
N ASN A 614 9.07 15.96 -16.81
CA ASN A 614 7.89 15.10 -16.90
C ASN A 614 7.39 14.49 -15.55
N GLU A 615 7.72 15.09 -14.42
CA GLU A 615 7.25 14.65 -13.10
C GLU A 615 6.48 15.79 -12.41
N PHE A 616 5.18 15.64 -12.17
CA PHE A 616 4.33 16.68 -11.55
C PHE A 616 4.28 16.60 -10.03
N ARG A 617 4.43 15.39 -9.48
CA ARG A 617 4.25 15.05 -8.05
C ARG A 617 2.89 15.46 -7.50
N PRO A 618 1.80 14.88 -8.02
CA PRO A 618 0.43 15.29 -7.71
C PRO A 618 0.12 15.24 -6.22
N TYR A 619 0.69 14.30 -5.49
CA TYR A 619 0.43 14.08 -4.06
C TYR A 619 1.42 14.81 -3.13
N ARG A 620 2.38 15.57 -3.69
CA ARG A 620 3.27 16.38 -2.87
C ARG A 620 2.47 17.43 -2.12
N TYR A 621 2.72 17.51 -0.81
CA TYR A 621 2.07 18.50 0.07
C TYR A 621 2.27 19.94 -0.46
N VAL A 622 1.21 20.70 -0.42
CA VAL A 622 1.18 22.12 -0.76
C VAL A 622 0.78 22.89 0.48
N THR A 623 1.60 23.85 0.81
CA THR A 623 1.35 24.70 1.97
C THR A 623 0.23 25.72 1.69
N LYS A 624 -0.46 26.19 2.75
CA LYS A 624 -1.49 27.23 2.61
C LYS A 624 -0.93 28.50 1.96
N LEU A 625 0.31 28.87 2.29
CA LEU A 625 1.00 30.01 1.68
C LEU A 625 1.21 29.79 0.18
N GLN A 626 1.69 28.62 -0.22
CA GLN A 626 1.84 28.31 -1.64
C GLN A 626 0.49 28.41 -2.38
N THR A 627 -0.60 27.95 -1.75
CA THR A 627 -1.94 28.12 -2.32
C THR A 627 -2.31 29.59 -2.49
N CYS A 628 -2.06 30.42 -1.48
CA CYS A 628 -2.34 31.85 -1.55
C CYS A 628 -1.49 32.54 -2.63
N LEU A 629 -0.21 32.25 -2.69
CA LEU A 629 0.71 32.82 -3.69
C LEU A 629 0.32 32.45 -5.13
N VAL A 630 -0.03 31.18 -5.35
CA VAL A 630 -0.48 30.73 -6.68
C VAL A 630 -1.84 31.34 -7.04
N TRP A 631 -2.72 31.49 -6.06
CA TRP A 631 -4.01 32.18 -6.24
C TRP A 631 -3.84 33.65 -6.64
N ASP A 632 -2.97 34.37 -5.91
CA ASP A 632 -2.64 35.77 -6.24
C ASP A 632 -2.07 35.90 -7.63
N LYS A 633 -1.07 35.12 -7.96
CA LYS A 633 -0.48 35.10 -9.27
C LYS A 633 -1.51 34.84 -10.36
N ALA A 634 -2.42 33.91 -10.14
CA ALA A 634 -3.49 33.62 -11.08
C ALA A 634 -4.47 34.81 -11.24
N LYS A 635 -4.73 35.58 -10.16
CA LYS A 635 -5.51 36.80 -10.21
C LYS A 635 -4.77 37.95 -10.92
N GLU A 636 -3.51 38.18 -10.59
CA GLU A 636 -2.67 39.20 -11.24
C GLU A 636 -2.60 38.97 -12.75
N GLU A 637 -2.50 37.73 -13.17
CA GLU A 637 -2.51 37.38 -14.59
C GLU A 637 -3.92 37.35 -15.22
N SER A 638 -4.95 37.70 -14.43
CA SER A 638 -6.36 37.72 -14.86
C SER A 638 -6.88 36.33 -15.33
N LEU A 639 -6.30 35.26 -14.81
CA LEU A 639 -6.69 33.88 -15.15
C LEU A 639 -7.91 33.42 -14.34
N ILE A 640 -8.08 33.97 -13.14
CA ILE A 640 -9.24 33.73 -12.26
C ILE A 640 -9.83 35.06 -11.78
N SER A 641 -11.11 35.07 -11.43
CA SER A 641 -11.85 36.25 -10.97
C SER A 641 -11.74 36.48 -9.45
#